data_07448b9805081a93eb5af59b754731e6
#
_entry.id   07448b9805081a93eb5af59b754731e6
#
_cell.length_a   1.000
_cell.length_b   1.000
_cell.length_c   1.000
_cell.angle_alpha   90.00
_cell.angle_beta   90.00
_cell.angle_gamma   90.00
#
_symmetry.space_group_name_H-M   'P 1'
#
loop_
_entity.id
_entity.type
_entity.pdbx_description
1 polymer ?
#
loop_
_entity_poly.entity_id
_entity_poly.type
_entity_poly.pdbx_seq_one_letter_code
_entity_poly.pdbx_strand_id
1 'polypeptide(L)'
;MQQQAIVVDAGDPSTFKEPPKSCALTCPVSGCAENGAPYVCPALAAWDSLPHESTCADWDGGAPAVEATKCTATAASGDAVKYAGPDPDDATKVILPDGRRVTPAGSISYFREMDLEGGEAYSLLPVPSSNWILVVDAGYGVHAVLAVDRTKIGTSSDPVASYVKYPAPKTLNSAAVLVGTSTVLVASDDGVVEALDFDATKGTLTEDDAKSIPLPESVDDNNNKANWYVSGLALSPDGSKLVVTSVFDKRLLVLDATQAGWGKQLGSATLPNAPTQQAAFDPNDATGHFVYVTEQGDRKLLEVDVSNAAAPAVTRSWGTDKNPWGIAFLDARWIAVANDFGDTLTLVDRTANSATAVPVDSAVTLHGEEPTALAFDAPSHMLWTTLAGANAVAAWTVDTSQTPPALSPAGRLPTPWWPTGVAVLPDGSVAISNMRGPSSGTDPTQYPIGSGNPDRGPMFGGMQIVAKPSAADLSAGAAAVATNDQVGALAGAPTVTCPHGENDFPLPPTNTQGPSKHIDHVFFIVRENKTFDALLGDFKGANGAPSLTMKASTVDMDKLWLDFRKAGRQFAISDNYYTSAEVSVQGHVWTVFGRSFDFDERAWFLTGYGGRQVYDNPASQPQGIIPTGRPAEGSVFDWMAANHVEYDVYSEGLGLISAPMVNGHNPVHLDVPGGPTQGQIGYPDVERACYEAAHVRVFCDVGNFVYALLPNDHTEGVGMSTPSPEAMVAVNDDATGIFLDAVSHSPIWKSSLVVITEDDPADGGDHVENHRTPVLFVSPWVKHGYVSKQHVDVSSVHKIFAHVFGIPYPNEIVANAALPLDLFTSTPDYTPFTHEPRQWPLSCGVEPSVNLAEGALSASWGDVDDVDEQPGLGDQVWRAMRGLPATAVTPTMQRQMDESARLVRGRVHVNHVK
;
A
#
# COMPACT_ATOMS: atom_id res chain seq x y z
N MET A 1 -23.34 -21.51 -0.60
CA MET A 1 -23.33 -21.94 -2.00
C MET A 1 -21.86 -22.12 -2.34
N GLN A 2 -21.47 -23.31 -2.72
CA GLN A 2 -20.10 -23.58 -3.13
C GLN A 2 -19.82 -22.74 -4.40
N GLN A 3 -18.95 -21.77 -4.31
CA GLN A 3 -18.32 -21.18 -5.49
C GLN A 3 -17.42 -22.26 -6.09
N GLN A 4 -17.85 -22.83 -7.20
CA GLN A 4 -16.94 -23.56 -8.07
C GLN A 4 -15.93 -22.54 -8.59
N ALA A 5 -14.65 -22.76 -8.30
CA ALA A 5 -13.58 -22.14 -9.05
C ALA A 5 -13.85 -22.46 -10.53
N ILE A 6 -14.14 -21.43 -11.33
CA ILE A 6 -14.20 -21.55 -12.77
C ILE A 6 -12.75 -21.73 -13.19
N VAL A 7 -12.35 -22.97 -13.37
CA VAL A 7 -11.20 -23.28 -14.21
C VAL A 7 -11.67 -22.88 -15.60
N VAL A 8 -11.23 -21.74 -16.08
CA VAL A 8 -11.31 -21.36 -17.47
C VAL A 8 -10.52 -22.46 -18.20
N ASP A 9 -11.21 -23.23 -19.00
CA ASP A 9 -10.58 -24.21 -19.89
C ASP A 9 -9.80 -23.37 -20.91
N ALA A 10 -8.56 -23.03 -20.56
CA ALA A 10 -7.62 -22.44 -21.50
C ALA A 10 -7.48 -23.48 -22.60
N GLY A 11 -8.02 -23.19 -23.79
CA GLY A 11 -7.99 -24.11 -24.91
C GLY A 11 -6.59 -24.68 -25.09
N ASP A 12 -6.52 -25.98 -25.41
CA ASP A 12 -5.31 -26.79 -25.47
C ASP A 12 -4.09 -25.95 -25.92
N PRO A 13 -3.09 -25.66 -25.06
CA PRO A 13 -1.93 -24.84 -25.41
C PRO A 13 -1.15 -25.37 -26.63
N SER A 14 -1.36 -26.64 -27.00
CA SER A 14 -0.74 -27.24 -28.19
C SER A 14 -1.30 -26.73 -29.51
N THR A 15 -2.41 -25.97 -29.52
CA THR A 15 -3.02 -25.42 -30.72
C THR A 15 -2.51 -24.01 -31.06
N PHE A 16 -1.81 -23.35 -30.12
CA PHE A 16 -1.21 -22.04 -30.41
C PHE A 16 0.05 -22.24 -31.27
N LYS A 17 0.09 -21.61 -32.46
CA LYS A 17 1.36 -21.42 -33.14
C LYS A 17 2.18 -20.44 -32.29
N GLU A 18 3.33 -20.87 -31.78
CA GLU A 18 4.28 -19.97 -31.15
C GLU A 18 4.42 -18.71 -32.01
N PRO A 19 4.24 -17.51 -31.42
CA PRO A 19 4.69 -16.31 -32.08
C PRO A 19 6.16 -16.45 -32.44
N PRO A 20 6.69 -15.76 -33.43
CA PRO A 20 8.09 -15.85 -33.80
C PRO A 20 8.91 -15.61 -32.53
N LYS A 21 9.85 -16.53 -32.20
CA LYS A 21 10.61 -16.55 -30.98
C LYS A 21 11.08 -15.13 -30.65
N SER A 22 10.47 -14.56 -29.63
CA SER A 22 10.81 -13.24 -29.11
C SER A 22 12.24 -13.21 -28.62
N CYS A 23 12.82 -12.04 -28.61
CA CYS A 23 14.04 -11.80 -27.89
C CYS A 23 13.72 -11.79 -26.39
N ALA A 24 13.90 -12.91 -25.71
CA ALA A 24 13.85 -12.89 -24.25
C ALA A 24 14.85 -11.85 -23.73
N LEU A 25 14.46 -11.08 -22.72
CA LEU A 25 15.37 -10.15 -22.03
C LEU A 25 16.36 -10.90 -21.14
N THR A 26 16.90 -12.02 -21.61
CA THR A 26 17.93 -12.82 -20.93
C THR A 26 19.22 -12.77 -21.71
N CYS A 27 20.33 -12.63 -21.03
CA CYS A 27 21.65 -12.65 -21.62
C CYS A 27 22.31 -14.04 -21.49
N PRO A 28 23.04 -14.57 -22.52
CA PRO A 28 23.25 -13.94 -23.83
C PRO A 28 22.01 -13.98 -24.72
N VAL A 29 21.69 -12.87 -25.31
CA VAL A 29 20.53 -12.69 -26.19
C VAL A 29 20.89 -13.31 -27.55
N SER A 30 20.84 -14.65 -27.66
CA SER A 30 21.07 -15.30 -28.94
C SER A 30 19.83 -15.21 -29.80
N GLY A 31 19.87 -14.37 -30.83
CA GLY A 31 18.80 -14.22 -31.81
C GLY A 31 18.08 -12.86 -31.83
N CYS A 32 18.37 -11.97 -30.94
CA CYS A 32 18.01 -10.55 -31.05
C CYS A 32 18.94 -9.87 -32.03
N ALA A 33 18.42 -8.97 -32.86
CA ALA A 33 19.27 -8.22 -33.80
C ALA A 33 20.31 -7.43 -32.99
N GLU A 34 21.56 -7.82 -33.11
CA GLU A 34 22.72 -7.23 -32.41
C GLU A 34 22.92 -5.73 -32.63
N ASN A 35 22.12 -5.09 -33.47
CA ASN A 35 22.35 -3.75 -33.99
C ASN A 35 21.22 -2.74 -33.67
N GLY A 36 20.43 -2.95 -32.61
CA GLY A 36 19.46 -1.92 -32.21
C GLY A 36 18.38 -1.67 -33.26
N ALA A 37 18.07 -2.66 -34.10
CA ALA A 37 16.92 -2.56 -34.97
C ALA A 37 15.64 -2.43 -34.08
N PRO A 38 14.72 -1.50 -34.43
CA PRO A 38 13.50 -1.34 -33.69
C PRO A 38 12.73 -2.68 -33.68
N TYR A 39 12.11 -2.98 -32.54
CA TYR A 39 11.17 -4.09 -32.48
C TYR A 39 10.02 -3.78 -33.43
N VAL A 40 9.69 -4.72 -34.26
CA VAL A 40 8.54 -4.60 -35.17
C VAL A 40 7.54 -5.65 -34.72
N CYS A 41 6.34 -5.21 -34.34
CA CYS A 41 5.27 -6.14 -33.99
C CYS A 41 5.09 -7.18 -35.12
N PRO A 42 4.82 -8.46 -34.78
CA PRO A 42 4.51 -9.49 -35.73
C PRO A 42 3.47 -8.99 -36.76
N ALA A 43 3.59 -9.41 -38.00
CA ALA A 43 2.60 -9.04 -39.01
C ALA A 43 1.20 -9.42 -38.53
N LEU A 44 0.20 -8.56 -38.75
CA LEU A 44 -1.18 -8.72 -38.29
C LEU A 44 -1.75 -10.14 -38.55
N ALA A 45 -1.37 -10.78 -39.66
CA ALA A 45 -1.75 -12.16 -40.00
C ALA A 45 -1.28 -13.23 -38.98
N ALA A 46 -0.29 -12.93 -38.11
CA ALA A 46 0.14 -13.85 -37.07
C ALA A 46 -0.84 -13.84 -35.87
N TRP A 47 -1.59 -12.76 -35.69
CA TRP A 47 -2.56 -12.56 -34.64
C TRP A 47 -3.97 -13.02 -35.00
N ASP A 48 -4.33 -13.10 -36.29
CA ASP A 48 -5.63 -13.58 -36.77
C ASP A 48 -6.03 -14.98 -36.28
N SER A 49 -5.07 -15.75 -35.76
CA SER A 49 -5.31 -17.10 -35.25
C SER A 49 -5.54 -17.14 -33.74
N LEU A 50 -5.42 -15.99 -33.06
CA LEU A 50 -5.66 -15.91 -31.62
C LEU A 50 -7.15 -15.87 -31.31
N PRO A 51 -7.58 -16.38 -30.13
CA PRO A 51 -8.95 -16.21 -29.69
C PRO A 51 -9.29 -14.72 -29.55
N HIS A 52 -10.35 -14.28 -30.19
CA HIS A 52 -10.92 -12.94 -30.05
C HIS A 52 -12.42 -12.98 -30.26
N GLU A 53 -13.17 -12.06 -29.69
CA GLU A 53 -14.63 -12.04 -29.66
C GLU A 53 -15.22 -11.33 -30.86
N SER A 54 -14.50 -10.37 -31.46
CA SER A 54 -15.00 -9.58 -32.60
C SER A 54 -13.91 -9.28 -33.62
N THR A 55 -14.25 -8.55 -34.65
CA THR A 55 -13.31 -8.02 -35.65
C THR A 55 -13.59 -6.55 -35.89
N CYS A 56 -12.60 -5.80 -36.37
CA CYS A 56 -12.79 -4.38 -36.69
C CYS A 56 -13.90 -4.08 -37.69
N ALA A 57 -14.34 -5.10 -38.45
CA ALA A 57 -15.46 -4.93 -39.38
C ALA A 57 -16.83 -4.81 -38.68
N ASP A 58 -16.93 -5.35 -37.49
CA ASP A 58 -18.16 -5.39 -36.68
C ASP A 58 -18.18 -4.28 -35.62
N TRP A 59 -17.07 -3.59 -35.41
CA TRP A 59 -16.94 -2.57 -34.41
C TRP A 59 -17.40 -1.19 -34.89
N ASP A 60 -18.28 -0.53 -34.15
CA ASP A 60 -18.87 0.78 -34.47
C ASP A 60 -17.93 1.98 -34.24
N GLY A 61 -16.74 1.75 -33.68
CA GLY A 61 -15.72 2.77 -33.47
C GLY A 61 -15.96 3.68 -32.27
N GLY A 62 -16.79 3.25 -31.31
CA GLY A 62 -17.10 4.03 -30.10
C GLY A 62 -18.16 5.12 -30.34
N ALA A 63 -18.48 5.85 -29.31
CA ALA A 63 -19.50 6.89 -29.36
C ALA A 63 -19.17 7.96 -30.43
N PRO A 64 -20.16 8.41 -31.22
CA PRO A 64 -19.93 9.48 -32.18
C PRO A 64 -19.45 10.74 -31.44
N ALA A 65 -18.47 11.43 -31.99
CA ALA A 65 -18.02 12.70 -31.46
C ALA A 65 -19.19 13.68 -31.37
N VAL A 66 -19.70 13.87 -30.15
CA VAL A 66 -20.73 14.89 -29.91
C VAL A 66 -20.03 16.25 -30.03
N GLU A 67 -20.63 17.19 -30.76
CA GLU A 67 -20.09 18.53 -30.86
C GLU A 67 -20.04 19.12 -29.44
N ALA A 68 -18.82 19.31 -28.91
CA ALA A 68 -18.65 19.76 -27.56
C ALA A 68 -19.07 21.24 -27.40
N THR A 69 -19.93 21.50 -26.44
CA THR A 69 -20.20 22.88 -26.01
C THR A 69 -18.92 23.46 -25.40
N LYS A 70 -18.61 24.72 -25.66
CA LYS A 70 -17.41 25.38 -25.11
C LYS A 70 -17.53 25.58 -23.59
N CYS A 71 -17.21 24.51 -22.85
CA CYS A 71 -17.00 24.58 -21.42
C CYS A 71 -15.59 25.10 -21.08
N THR A 72 -15.43 25.62 -19.89
CA THR A 72 -14.13 26.04 -19.36
C THR A 72 -13.92 25.44 -17.98
N ALA A 73 -12.74 24.84 -17.77
CA ALA A 73 -12.27 24.44 -16.46
C ALA A 73 -11.29 25.49 -15.93
N THR A 74 -11.41 25.86 -14.66
CA THR A 74 -10.41 26.71 -14.01
C THR A 74 -9.13 25.93 -13.76
N ALA A 75 -7.99 26.61 -13.70
CA ALA A 75 -6.77 26.01 -13.21
C ALA A 75 -6.86 25.78 -11.69
N ALA A 76 -6.18 24.76 -11.19
CA ALA A 76 -6.00 24.55 -9.77
C ALA A 76 -5.16 25.68 -9.15
N SER A 77 -5.41 26.02 -7.89
CA SER A 77 -4.72 27.09 -7.16
C SER A 77 -4.83 26.88 -5.64
N GLY A 78 -4.20 27.75 -4.86
CA GLY A 78 -4.33 27.75 -3.40
C GLY A 78 -3.90 26.42 -2.77
N ASP A 79 -4.73 25.87 -1.90
CA ASP A 79 -4.45 24.62 -1.19
C ASP A 79 -4.43 23.39 -2.11
N ALA A 80 -5.14 23.43 -3.22
CA ALA A 80 -5.23 22.34 -4.17
C ALA A 80 -3.92 22.11 -4.99
N VAL A 81 -2.95 23.02 -4.93
CA VAL A 81 -1.65 22.91 -5.63
C VAL A 81 -0.47 22.73 -4.67
N LYS A 82 -0.73 22.54 -3.38
CA LYS A 82 0.33 22.24 -2.42
C LYS A 82 0.86 20.85 -2.64
N TYR A 83 2.16 20.68 -2.51
CA TYR A 83 2.85 19.39 -2.62
C TYR A 83 2.74 18.61 -1.32
N ALA A 84 2.94 17.29 -1.40
CA ALA A 84 3.06 16.46 -0.22
C ALA A 84 4.28 16.88 0.64
N GLY A 85 4.18 16.62 1.94
CA GLY A 85 5.16 17.03 2.93
C GLY A 85 4.60 18.06 3.92
N PRO A 86 5.47 18.71 4.72
CA PRO A 86 5.03 19.76 5.63
C PRO A 86 4.32 20.90 4.90
N ASP A 87 3.16 21.33 5.42
CA ASP A 87 2.43 22.44 4.81
C ASP A 87 3.28 23.73 4.89
N PRO A 88 3.64 24.36 3.77
CA PRO A 88 4.50 25.54 3.77
C PRO A 88 3.90 26.77 4.49
N ASP A 89 2.58 26.80 4.66
CA ASP A 89 1.88 27.89 5.36
C ASP A 89 1.63 27.58 6.84
N ASP A 90 1.69 26.31 7.24
CA ASP A 90 1.43 25.87 8.61
C ASP A 90 2.25 24.61 8.94
N ALA A 91 3.42 24.79 9.50
CA ALA A 91 4.34 23.70 9.86
C ALA A 91 3.79 22.68 10.88
N THR A 92 2.61 22.94 11.46
CA THR A 92 1.91 21.97 12.31
C THR A 92 1.08 20.97 11.52
N LYS A 93 0.95 21.18 10.23
CA LYS A 93 0.18 20.34 9.31
C LYS A 93 1.12 19.62 8.35
N VAL A 94 0.70 18.44 7.95
CA VAL A 94 1.35 17.66 6.91
C VAL A 94 0.33 17.33 5.83
N ILE A 95 0.79 17.32 4.60
CA ILE A 95 0.03 16.87 3.44
C ILE A 95 0.59 15.51 3.05
N LEU A 96 -0.24 14.48 3.11
CA LEU A 96 0.14 13.12 2.73
C LEU A 96 0.23 12.99 1.19
N PRO A 97 0.87 11.93 0.68
CA PRO A 97 0.90 11.63 -0.75
C PRO A 97 -0.50 11.55 -1.39
N ASP A 98 -1.48 11.00 -0.69
CA ASP A 98 -2.89 10.96 -1.14
C ASP A 98 -3.64 12.31 -1.02
N GLY A 99 -2.93 13.36 -0.61
CA GLY A 99 -3.46 14.72 -0.48
C GLY A 99 -4.21 14.99 0.82
N ARG A 100 -4.51 13.97 1.62
CA ARG A 100 -5.14 14.16 2.93
C ARG A 100 -4.22 14.95 3.86
N ARG A 101 -4.82 15.63 4.82
CA ARG A 101 -4.06 16.44 5.77
C ARG A 101 -3.97 15.74 7.11
N VAL A 102 -2.86 15.97 7.79
CA VAL A 102 -2.61 15.46 9.14
C VAL A 102 -2.47 16.64 10.08
N THR A 103 -3.38 16.73 11.06
CA THR A 103 -3.40 17.80 12.09
C THR A 103 -3.56 17.17 13.48
N PRO A 104 -2.55 16.43 13.97
CA PRO A 104 -2.71 15.56 15.13
C PRO A 104 -3.05 16.33 16.40
N ALA A 105 -3.86 15.73 17.28
CA ALA A 105 -4.21 16.29 18.57
C ALA A 105 -3.13 16.04 19.63
N GLY A 106 -2.97 16.93 20.59
CA GLY A 106 -2.09 16.73 21.76
C GLY A 106 -0.61 16.83 21.45
N SER A 107 0.19 15.99 22.09
CA SER A 107 1.65 15.98 21.99
C SER A 107 2.12 14.75 21.23
N ILE A 108 3.12 14.92 20.37
CA ILE A 108 3.66 13.85 19.52
C ILE A 108 5.16 13.84 19.58
N SER A 109 5.74 12.65 19.50
CA SER A 109 7.16 12.43 19.20
C SER A 109 7.29 11.30 18.18
N TYR A 110 8.11 11.52 17.17
CA TYR A 110 8.49 10.52 16.18
C TYR A 110 9.82 9.89 16.56
N PHE A 111 10.00 8.60 16.29
CA PHE A 111 11.16 7.83 16.72
C PHE A 111 12.32 7.94 15.72
N ARG A 112 12.89 9.13 15.56
CA ARG A 112 13.83 9.51 14.51
C ARG A 112 15.31 9.18 14.77
N GLU A 113 15.69 8.96 16.04
CA GLU A 113 17.13 9.02 16.43
C GLU A 113 17.78 7.65 16.60
N MET A 114 17.13 6.56 16.12
CA MET A 114 17.52 5.23 16.57
C MET A 114 18.33 4.41 15.59
N ASP A 115 18.88 4.98 14.51
CA ASP A 115 19.42 4.16 13.41
C ASP A 115 18.49 2.99 13.08
N LEU A 116 17.19 3.21 13.23
CA LEU A 116 16.15 2.31 12.79
C LEU A 116 15.76 2.78 11.40
N GLU A 117 16.02 1.96 10.43
CA GLU A 117 15.73 2.22 9.04
C GLU A 117 14.21 2.17 8.84
N GLY A 118 13.52 3.31 8.95
CA GLY A 118 12.08 3.39 8.78
C GLY A 118 11.28 2.63 9.85
N GLY A 119 11.54 2.88 11.13
CA GLY A 119 10.79 2.26 12.22
C GLY A 119 9.31 2.64 12.23
N GLU A 120 8.42 1.65 12.32
CA GLU A 120 6.98 1.79 12.34
C GLU A 120 6.38 1.31 13.67
N ALA A 121 5.72 2.19 14.41
CA ALA A 121 5.14 1.83 15.71
C ALA A 121 3.85 1.01 15.54
N TYR A 122 3.93 -0.30 15.71
CA TYR A 122 2.81 -1.25 15.50
C TYR A 122 1.86 -1.40 16.66
N SER A 123 2.38 -1.29 17.87
CA SER A 123 1.55 -1.43 19.06
C SER A 123 2.20 -0.74 20.25
N LEU A 124 1.40 -0.54 21.28
CA LEU A 124 1.86 0.04 22.54
C LEU A 124 1.38 -0.79 23.73
N LEU A 125 2.25 -0.94 24.71
CA LEU A 125 1.98 -1.65 25.96
C LEU A 125 2.34 -0.74 27.16
N PRO A 126 1.37 -0.06 27.80
CA PRO A 126 1.62 0.72 29.00
C PRO A 126 2.10 -0.17 30.14
N VAL A 127 3.19 0.23 30.79
CA VAL A 127 3.71 -0.49 31.96
C VAL A 127 2.97 -0.01 33.21
N PRO A 128 2.27 -0.91 33.94
CA PRO A 128 1.47 -0.53 35.09
C PRO A 128 2.23 0.27 36.14
N SER A 129 1.59 1.28 36.71
CA SER A 129 2.14 2.12 37.78
C SER A 129 3.47 2.83 37.45
N SER A 130 3.72 3.10 36.20
CA SER A 130 4.91 3.77 35.71
C SER A 130 4.60 4.84 34.66
N ASN A 131 5.63 5.57 34.21
CA ASN A 131 5.54 6.46 33.06
C ASN A 131 6.01 5.82 31.74
N TRP A 132 6.31 4.53 31.77
CA TRP A 132 6.83 3.83 30.62
C TRP A 132 5.70 3.26 29.75
N ILE A 133 5.91 3.36 28.46
CA ILE A 133 5.13 2.64 27.46
C ILE A 133 6.14 1.87 26.61
N LEU A 134 5.96 0.58 26.48
CA LEU A 134 6.73 -0.24 25.55
C LEU A 134 6.06 -0.17 24.18
N VAL A 135 6.86 -0.02 23.13
CA VAL A 135 6.38 0.06 21.75
C VAL A 135 7.07 -1.03 20.95
N VAL A 136 6.29 -1.82 20.24
CA VAL A 136 6.82 -2.69 19.19
C VAL A 136 6.91 -1.84 17.94
N ASP A 137 8.12 -1.66 17.48
CA ASP A 137 8.48 -0.92 16.28
C ASP A 137 8.92 -1.93 15.23
N ALA A 138 8.20 -2.00 14.13
CA ALA A 138 8.38 -3.00 13.12
C ALA A 138 8.59 -2.31 11.77
N GLY A 139 9.75 -1.70 11.59
CA GLY A 139 10.06 -0.94 10.39
C GLY A 139 10.73 -1.75 9.30
N TYR A 140 10.99 -1.07 8.22
CA TYR A 140 11.74 -1.58 7.08
C TYR A 140 13.19 -1.86 7.49
N GLY A 141 13.59 -3.12 7.48
CA GLY A 141 14.98 -3.56 7.70
C GLY A 141 15.38 -3.85 9.15
N VAL A 142 14.98 -3.08 10.12
CA VAL A 142 15.31 -3.31 11.54
C VAL A 142 14.08 -3.14 12.41
N HIS A 143 13.64 -4.23 13.02
CA HIS A 143 12.60 -4.18 14.03
C HIS A 143 13.17 -3.90 15.42
N ALA A 144 12.39 -3.34 16.31
CA ALA A 144 12.82 -3.04 17.66
C ALA A 144 11.68 -3.07 18.68
N VAL A 145 12.05 -3.21 19.95
CA VAL A 145 11.18 -2.90 21.08
C VAL A 145 11.75 -1.70 21.81
N LEU A 146 10.92 -0.67 22.00
CA LEU A 146 11.32 0.60 22.58
C LEU A 146 10.75 0.77 23.97
N ALA A 147 11.50 1.36 24.90
CA ALA A 147 11.02 1.85 26.19
C ALA A 147 10.84 3.38 26.10
N VAL A 148 9.61 3.83 26.06
CA VAL A 148 9.24 5.24 25.84
C VAL A 148 8.76 5.88 27.15
N ASP A 149 9.39 6.99 27.55
CA ASP A 149 8.95 7.83 28.66
C ASP A 149 7.85 8.78 28.17
N ARG A 150 6.58 8.46 28.50
CA ARG A 150 5.42 9.24 28.07
C ARG A 150 5.46 10.71 28.50
N THR A 151 6.23 11.04 29.54
CA THR A 151 6.33 12.43 30.04
C THR A 151 7.21 13.32 29.18
N LYS A 152 7.98 12.72 28.28
CA LYS A 152 8.83 13.43 27.34
C LYS A 152 8.19 13.60 25.95
N ILE A 153 7.08 12.94 25.69
CA ILE A 153 6.36 13.05 24.40
C ILE A 153 5.99 14.52 24.15
N GLY A 154 6.34 15.02 22.97
CA GLY A 154 6.11 16.42 22.55
C GLY A 154 7.04 17.43 23.21
N THR A 155 8.08 16.99 23.91
CA THR A 155 9.12 17.85 24.46
C THR A 155 10.38 17.83 23.60
N SER A 156 11.37 18.69 23.94
CA SER A 156 12.69 18.68 23.29
C SER A 156 13.59 17.51 23.72
N SER A 157 13.16 16.70 24.68
CA SER A 157 13.92 15.56 25.18
C SER A 157 13.54 14.30 24.41
N ASP A 158 14.51 13.47 24.09
CA ASP A 158 14.25 12.17 23.49
C ASP A 158 13.35 11.34 24.44
N PRO A 159 12.18 10.88 23.97
CA PRO A 159 11.30 10.04 24.78
C PRO A 159 11.78 8.60 24.89
N VAL A 160 12.62 8.11 23.97
CA VAL A 160 13.13 6.73 24.00
C VAL A 160 14.31 6.63 24.95
N ALA A 161 14.13 5.88 26.01
CA ALA A 161 15.17 5.69 27.02
C ALA A 161 16.12 4.54 26.65
N SER A 162 15.62 3.50 26.04
CA SER A 162 16.37 2.35 25.52
C SER A 162 15.55 1.60 24.47
N TYR A 163 16.24 0.80 23.67
CA TYR A 163 15.63 -0.10 22.69
C TYR A 163 16.48 -1.36 22.51
N VAL A 164 15.83 -2.42 22.01
CA VAL A 164 16.49 -3.65 21.57
C VAL A 164 16.13 -3.86 20.10
N LYS A 165 17.14 -4.02 19.25
CA LYS A 165 17.01 -4.22 17.79
C LYS A 165 16.98 -5.71 17.43
N TYR A 166 16.18 -6.04 16.46
CA TYR A 166 16.11 -7.35 15.81
C TYR A 166 16.40 -7.16 14.33
N PRO A 167 17.67 -7.38 13.92
CA PRO A 167 18.03 -7.21 12.51
C PRO A 167 17.46 -8.33 11.66
N ALA A 168 17.22 -8.02 10.37
CA ALA A 168 16.79 -9.01 9.38
C ALA A 168 17.67 -10.29 9.40
N PRO A 169 17.10 -11.49 9.17
CA PRO A 169 15.74 -11.73 8.71
C PRO A 169 14.68 -11.83 9.83
N LYS A 170 14.99 -11.48 11.06
CA LYS A 170 14.07 -11.56 12.20
C LYS A 170 13.09 -10.38 12.14
N THR A 171 11.80 -10.64 12.15
CA THR A 171 10.77 -9.61 12.21
C THR A 171 9.88 -9.77 13.43
N LEU A 172 9.36 -8.66 13.96
CA LEU A 172 8.40 -8.63 15.06
C LEU A 172 6.99 -8.41 14.52
N ASN A 173 6.01 -8.85 15.29
CA ASN A 173 4.60 -8.56 15.06
C ASN A 173 4.03 -7.75 16.24
N SER A 174 2.83 -7.23 16.10
CA SER A 174 2.20 -6.28 17.04
C SER A 174 1.97 -6.79 18.46
N ALA A 175 1.95 -8.10 18.70
CA ALA A 175 1.60 -8.63 20.01
C ALA A 175 2.78 -8.59 20.99
N ALA A 176 2.55 -7.98 22.15
CA ALA A 176 3.48 -7.98 23.26
C ALA A 176 2.74 -8.11 24.61
N VAL A 177 3.35 -8.79 25.58
CA VAL A 177 2.82 -8.95 26.93
C VAL A 177 3.91 -8.74 27.97
N LEU A 178 3.51 -8.20 29.13
CA LEU A 178 4.38 -8.04 30.29
C LEU A 178 4.11 -9.16 31.31
N VAL A 179 5.10 -10.00 31.58
CA VAL A 179 5.03 -11.05 32.58
C VAL A 179 5.62 -10.51 33.91
N GLY A 180 4.77 -10.45 34.93
CA GLY A 180 5.14 -9.81 36.20
C GLY A 180 5.37 -8.32 36.00
N THR A 181 6.57 -7.82 36.37
CA THR A 181 6.91 -6.39 36.27
C THR A 181 8.15 -6.12 35.42
N SER A 182 8.79 -7.17 34.90
CA SER A 182 10.11 -7.03 34.29
C SER A 182 10.41 -7.90 33.08
N THR A 183 9.58 -8.88 32.74
CA THR A 183 9.83 -9.69 31.54
C THR A 183 8.81 -9.32 30.46
N VAL A 184 9.28 -8.88 29.33
CA VAL A 184 8.47 -8.54 28.15
C VAL A 184 8.62 -9.69 27.17
N LEU A 185 7.49 -10.24 26.72
CA LEU A 185 7.43 -11.21 25.63
C LEU A 185 6.83 -10.54 24.40
N VAL A 186 7.48 -10.76 23.26
CA VAL A 186 7.10 -10.13 21.99
C VAL A 186 6.94 -11.20 20.92
N ALA A 187 5.91 -11.02 20.11
CA ALA A 187 5.63 -11.86 18.96
C ALA A 187 6.69 -11.68 17.88
N SER A 188 7.23 -12.77 17.38
CA SER A 188 8.10 -12.80 16.22
C SER A 188 7.65 -13.84 15.20
N ASP A 189 8.35 -13.92 14.14
CA ASP A 189 8.03 -14.76 12.99
C ASP A 189 9.01 -15.91 12.75
N ASP A 190 10.11 -15.89 13.44
CA ASP A 190 11.16 -16.89 13.30
C ASP A 190 10.88 -18.17 14.11
N GLY A 191 9.67 -18.33 14.63
CA GLY A 191 9.26 -19.47 15.44
C GLY A 191 9.67 -19.36 16.91
N VAL A 192 9.93 -18.17 17.39
CA VAL A 192 10.27 -17.87 18.77
C VAL A 192 9.35 -16.80 19.34
N VAL A 193 8.96 -16.89 20.61
CA VAL A 193 8.45 -15.76 21.35
C VAL A 193 9.66 -15.10 22.03
N GLU A 194 10.01 -13.92 21.58
CA GLU A 194 11.18 -13.20 22.06
C GLU A 194 10.99 -12.65 23.47
N ALA A 195 12.03 -12.73 24.31
CA ALA A 195 11.98 -12.23 25.68
C ALA A 195 13.00 -11.14 25.92
N LEU A 196 12.55 -10.09 26.64
CA LEU A 196 13.40 -9.00 27.11
C LEU A 196 13.22 -8.80 28.62
N ASP A 197 14.29 -8.43 29.29
CA ASP A 197 14.23 -7.91 30.64
C ASP A 197 14.04 -6.39 30.61
N PHE A 198 13.09 -5.91 31.39
CA PHE A 198 12.76 -4.50 31.51
C PHE A 198 13.00 -4.00 32.96
N ASP A 199 13.87 -3.00 33.13
CA ASP A 199 14.06 -2.29 34.39
C ASP A 199 13.24 -1.00 34.42
N ALA A 200 12.05 -1.05 35.02
CA ALA A 200 11.14 0.08 35.11
C ALA A 200 11.68 1.27 35.90
N THR A 201 12.75 1.10 36.67
CA THR A 201 13.38 2.22 37.41
C THR A 201 14.26 3.07 36.50
N LYS A 202 14.77 2.51 35.41
CA LYS A 202 15.68 3.15 34.45
C LYS A 202 15.11 3.30 33.05
N GLY A 203 14.05 2.55 32.72
CA GLY A 203 13.55 2.42 31.37
C GLY A 203 14.52 1.65 30.45
N THR A 204 15.23 0.65 31.02
CA THR A 204 16.21 -0.11 30.24
C THR A 204 15.64 -1.45 29.79
N LEU A 205 15.72 -1.74 28.50
CA LEU A 205 15.45 -3.04 27.91
C LEU A 205 16.76 -3.79 27.63
N THR A 206 16.73 -5.10 27.84
CA THR A 206 17.86 -5.98 27.53
C THR A 206 17.31 -7.31 27.01
N GLU A 207 17.84 -7.80 25.91
CA GLU A 207 17.46 -9.10 25.37
C GLU A 207 17.81 -10.22 26.38
N ASP A 208 16.92 -11.21 26.53
CA ASP A 208 17.11 -12.36 27.39
C ASP A 208 16.80 -13.66 26.62
N ASP A 209 17.76 -14.10 25.81
CA ASP A 209 17.68 -15.33 25.03
C ASP A 209 17.36 -16.57 25.88
N ALA A 210 17.75 -16.55 27.16
CA ALA A 210 17.50 -17.68 28.05
C ALA A 210 16.01 -17.80 28.44
N LYS A 211 15.27 -16.71 28.32
CA LYS A 211 13.81 -16.67 28.53
C LYS A 211 13.01 -16.71 27.23
N SER A 212 13.63 -16.48 26.08
CA SER A 212 12.96 -16.61 24.77
C SER A 212 12.45 -18.04 24.58
N ILE A 213 11.24 -18.16 24.03
CA ILE A 213 10.50 -19.44 24.01
C ILE A 213 10.42 -19.95 22.57
N PRO A 214 11.22 -20.99 22.22
CA PRO A 214 11.11 -21.62 20.90
C PRO A 214 9.77 -22.35 20.79
N LEU A 215 9.10 -22.15 19.66
CA LEU A 215 7.81 -22.78 19.33
C LEU A 215 8.03 -24.06 18.50
N PRO A 216 7.08 -25.02 18.53
CA PRO A 216 7.16 -26.21 17.70
C PRO A 216 7.05 -25.84 16.22
N GLU A 217 7.55 -26.69 15.31
CA GLU A 217 7.35 -26.49 13.88
C GLU A 217 5.86 -26.26 13.54
N SER A 218 5.59 -25.27 12.73
CA SER A 218 4.30 -25.06 12.08
C SER A 218 4.20 -25.94 10.84
N VAL A 219 3.00 -26.36 10.50
CA VAL A 219 2.72 -27.15 9.29
C VAL A 219 1.52 -26.53 8.62
N ASP A 220 1.68 -26.09 7.38
CA ASP A 220 0.61 -25.56 6.56
C ASP A 220 -0.37 -26.66 6.08
N ASP A 221 -1.46 -26.26 5.43
CA ASP A 221 -2.47 -27.20 4.90
C ASP A 221 -1.91 -28.13 3.79
N ASN A 222 -0.75 -27.81 3.22
CA ASN A 222 -0.04 -28.62 2.23
C ASN A 222 1.03 -29.54 2.85
N ASN A 223 1.12 -29.55 4.18
CA ASN A 223 2.13 -30.30 4.92
C ASN A 223 3.57 -29.77 4.77
N ASN A 224 3.74 -28.51 4.32
CA ASN A 224 5.03 -27.86 4.33
C ASN A 224 5.36 -27.37 5.73
N LYS A 225 6.61 -27.48 6.10
CA LYS A 225 7.11 -26.98 7.37
C LYS A 225 7.41 -25.49 7.24
N ALA A 226 6.92 -24.73 8.19
CA ALA A 226 7.17 -23.29 8.31
C ALA A 226 7.48 -22.91 9.75
N ASN A 227 8.02 -21.74 9.95
CA ASN A 227 8.12 -21.15 11.28
C ASN A 227 6.74 -20.69 11.76
N TRP A 228 6.54 -20.63 13.07
CA TRP A 228 5.39 -19.95 13.64
C TRP A 228 5.49 -18.46 13.35
N TYR A 229 4.48 -17.94 12.72
CA TYR A 229 4.27 -16.51 12.60
C TYR A 229 3.32 -16.08 13.72
N VAL A 230 3.87 -15.62 14.84
CA VAL A 230 3.07 -15.31 16.01
C VAL A 230 2.24 -14.05 15.76
N SER A 231 0.92 -14.17 15.82
CA SER A 231 -0.02 -13.03 15.67
C SER A 231 -0.57 -12.54 17.01
N GLY A 232 -0.86 -13.45 17.93
CA GLY A 232 -1.45 -13.12 19.21
C GLY A 232 -0.69 -13.72 20.39
N LEU A 233 -0.50 -12.89 21.42
CA LEU A 233 0.02 -13.28 22.72
C LEU A 233 -0.96 -12.84 23.81
N ALA A 234 -1.33 -13.74 24.73
CA ALA A 234 -2.17 -13.42 25.87
C ALA A 234 -1.66 -14.10 27.14
N LEU A 235 -1.44 -13.30 28.16
CA LEU A 235 -1.08 -13.81 29.50
C LEU A 235 -2.33 -13.95 30.36
N SER A 236 -2.52 -15.11 31.00
CA SER A 236 -3.66 -15.31 31.92
C SER A 236 -3.59 -14.32 33.09
N PRO A 237 -4.73 -13.91 33.68
CA PRO A 237 -4.75 -12.94 34.79
C PRO A 237 -3.94 -13.35 36.01
N ASP A 238 -3.77 -14.66 36.27
CA ASP A 238 -2.93 -15.20 37.33
C ASP A 238 -1.44 -15.29 36.95
N GLY A 239 -1.07 -14.95 35.70
CA GLY A 239 0.29 -15.00 35.18
C GLY A 239 0.83 -16.41 34.96
N SER A 240 0.00 -17.46 35.04
CA SER A 240 0.47 -18.85 34.96
C SER A 240 0.54 -19.43 33.56
N LYS A 241 -0.23 -18.88 32.60
CA LYS A 241 -0.34 -19.41 31.25
C LYS A 241 -0.08 -18.29 30.24
N LEU A 242 0.70 -18.59 29.21
CA LEU A 242 0.82 -17.78 28.02
C LEU A 242 0.10 -18.52 26.86
N VAL A 243 -0.81 -17.85 26.20
CA VAL A 243 -1.46 -18.32 24.99
C VAL A 243 -0.77 -17.69 23.79
N VAL A 244 -0.49 -18.51 22.78
CA VAL A 244 0.15 -18.10 21.52
C VAL A 244 -0.72 -18.56 20.36
N THR A 245 -0.99 -17.64 19.42
CA THR A 245 -1.68 -17.93 18.15
C THR A 245 -0.82 -17.50 16.96
N SER A 246 -1.20 -17.92 15.76
CA SER A 246 -0.40 -17.73 14.54
C SER A 246 -1.24 -17.22 13.38
N VAL A 247 -0.61 -16.49 12.45
CA VAL A 247 -1.23 -16.10 11.18
C VAL A 247 -1.54 -17.34 10.32
N PHE A 248 -0.66 -18.33 10.29
CA PHE A 248 -0.80 -19.44 9.33
C PHE A 248 -1.20 -20.76 9.96
N ASP A 249 -0.83 -20.99 11.22
CA ASP A 249 -1.08 -22.28 11.89
C ASP A 249 -2.46 -22.26 12.57
N LYS A 250 -3.29 -23.22 12.26
CA LYS A 250 -4.63 -23.41 12.86
C LYS A 250 -4.57 -24.00 14.27
N ARG A 251 -3.54 -23.68 15.02
CA ARG A 251 -3.38 -24.10 16.41
C ARG A 251 -3.24 -22.89 17.34
N LEU A 252 -3.82 -23.05 18.52
CA LEU A 252 -3.51 -22.23 19.68
C LEU A 252 -2.65 -23.04 20.63
N LEU A 253 -1.53 -22.50 21.06
CA LEU A 253 -0.67 -23.12 22.08
C LEU A 253 -0.95 -22.52 23.44
N VAL A 254 -0.91 -23.38 24.47
CA VAL A 254 -0.88 -22.97 25.88
C VAL A 254 0.48 -23.34 26.44
N LEU A 255 1.23 -22.33 26.89
CA LEU A 255 2.57 -22.44 27.44
C LEU A 255 2.54 -22.13 28.94
N ASP A 256 3.46 -22.73 29.69
CA ASP A 256 3.67 -22.44 31.11
C ASP A 256 4.44 -21.11 31.23
N ALA A 257 3.83 -20.11 31.85
CA ALA A 257 4.44 -18.81 32.13
C ALA A 257 4.99 -18.72 33.56
N THR A 258 4.93 -19.78 34.36
CA THR A 258 5.51 -19.81 35.69
C THR A 258 7.03 -19.99 35.66
N GLN A 259 7.73 -19.47 36.64
CA GLN A 259 9.18 -19.62 36.71
C GLN A 259 9.66 -21.08 36.68
N ALA A 260 8.85 -22.00 37.26
CA ALA A 260 9.21 -23.40 37.37
C ALA A 260 9.05 -24.20 36.07
N GLY A 261 8.13 -23.79 35.21
CA GLY A 261 7.82 -24.45 33.94
C GLY A 261 8.02 -23.59 32.71
N TRP A 262 8.70 -22.47 32.81
CA TRP A 262 8.85 -21.42 31.81
C TRP A 262 8.98 -21.94 30.37
N GLY A 263 8.09 -21.51 29.51
CA GLY A 263 8.07 -21.82 28.08
C GLY A 263 7.65 -23.25 27.73
N LYS A 264 7.38 -24.10 28.70
CA LYS A 264 6.94 -25.46 28.43
C LYS A 264 5.56 -25.48 27.82
N GLN A 265 5.39 -26.13 26.71
CA GLN A 265 4.04 -26.36 26.15
C GLN A 265 3.22 -27.25 27.09
N LEU A 266 2.09 -26.76 27.54
CA LEU A 266 1.13 -27.50 28.35
C LEU A 266 0.13 -28.27 27.48
N GLY A 267 -0.32 -27.65 26.38
CA GLY A 267 -1.25 -28.24 25.42
C GLY A 267 -1.45 -27.36 24.19
N SER A 268 -2.32 -27.84 23.31
CA SER A 268 -2.73 -27.08 22.12
C SER A 268 -4.19 -27.37 21.76
N ALA A 269 -4.89 -26.37 21.24
CA ALA A 269 -6.21 -26.50 20.63
C ALA A 269 -6.11 -26.32 19.11
N THR A 270 -6.91 -27.09 18.35
CA THR A 270 -7.12 -26.83 16.94
C THR A 270 -8.18 -25.76 16.77
N LEU A 271 -7.86 -24.72 16.04
CA LEU A 271 -8.77 -23.65 15.66
C LEU A 271 -9.49 -24.00 14.35
N PRO A 272 -10.70 -23.47 14.11
CA PRO A 272 -11.45 -23.77 12.89
C PRO A 272 -10.72 -23.31 11.63
N ASN A 273 -10.11 -22.13 11.67
CA ASN A 273 -9.39 -21.56 10.52
C ASN A 273 -8.24 -20.64 10.99
N ALA A 274 -7.54 -20.04 10.02
CA ALA A 274 -6.53 -19.01 10.13
C ALA A 274 -6.83 -17.95 9.05
N PRO A 275 -6.25 -16.75 9.08
CA PRO A 275 -5.36 -16.24 10.11
C PRO A 275 -6.06 -15.87 11.41
N THR A 276 -5.32 -15.85 12.51
CA THR A 276 -5.76 -15.25 13.77
C THR A 276 -5.02 -13.93 13.99
N GLN A 277 -5.63 -13.00 14.73
CA GLN A 277 -5.02 -11.67 14.90
C GLN A 277 -4.75 -11.31 16.37
N GLN A 278 -5.73 -11.29 17.22
CA GLN A 278 -5.54 -11.00 18.62
C GLN A 278 -6.01 -12.16 19.48
N ALA A 279 -5.30 -12.42 20.57
CA ALA A 279 -5.72 -13.25 21.68
C ALA A 279 -5.83 -12.38 22.94
N ALA A 280 -6.90 -12.56 23.74
CA ALA A 280 -7.08 -11.81 24.97
C ALA A 280 -7.83 -12.62 26.04
N PHE A 281 -7.38 -12.54 27.29
CA PHE A 281 -8.15 -12.99 28.45
C PHE A 281 -9.08 -11.87 28.93
N ASP A 282 -10.24 -12.24 29.46
CA ASP A 282 -11.12 -11.27 30.12
C ASP A 282 -10.46 -10.77 31.42
N PRO A 283 -10.14 -9.49 31.55
CA PRO A 283 -9.51 -8.96 32.75
C PRO A 283 -10.42 -9.01 33.98
N ASN A 284 -11.74 -9.22 33.78
CA ASN A 284 -12.71 -9.38 34.85
C ASN A 284 -12.87 -10.86 35.32
N ASP A 285 -12.30 -11.82 34.57
CA ASP A 285 -12.28 -13.23 34.96
C ASP A 285 -10.93 -13.62 35.58
N ALA A 286 -10.82 -13.46 36.88
CA ALA A 286 -9.61 -13.83 37.60
C ALA A 286 -9.23 -15.32 37.50
N THR A 287 -10.12 -16.17 37.00
CA THR A 287 -9.87 -17.61 36.87
C THR A 287 -9.00 -17.91 35.65
N GLY A 288 -8.99 -17.05 34.64
CA GLY A 288 -8.26 -17.25 33.37
C GLY A 288 -8.63 -18.58 32.69
N HIS A 289 -9.91 -18.97 32.76
CA HIS A 289 -10.39 -20.20 32.13
C HIS A 289 -10.59 -20.02 30.63
N PHE A 290 -10.98 -18.82 30.17
CA PHE A 290 -11.30 -18.59 28.78
C PHE A 290 -10.39 -17.51 28.17
N VAL A 291 -9.85 -17.83 27.01
CA VAL A 291 -9.19 -16.88 26.12
C VAL A 291 -10.04 -16.66 24.88
N TYR A 292 -10.08 -15.43 24.41
CA TYR A 292 -10.84 -15.03 23.24
C TYR A 292 -9.85 -14.72 22.11
N VAL A 293 -10.17 -15.20 20.89
CA VAL A 293 -9.30 -15.08 19.72
C VAL A 293 -10.10 -14.57 18.54
N THR A 294 -9.63 -13.49 17.91
CA THR A 294 -10.16 -13.06 16.62
C THR A 294 -9.59 -13.94 15.51
N GLU A 295 -10.47 -14.52 14.72
CA GLU A 295 -10.15 -15.42 13.61
C GLU A 295 -10.75 -14.81 12.34
N GLN A 296 -9.85 -14.40 11.43
CA GLN A 296 -10.20 -13.62 10.26
C GLN A 296 -10.71 -14.47 9.10
N GLY A 297 -10.21 -15.70 8.97
CA GLY A 297 -10.54 -16.59 7.85
C GLY A 297 -12.02 -16.91 7.74
N ASP A 298 -12.68 -17.24 8.86
CA ASP A 298 -14.13 -17.52 8.96
C ASP A 298 -14.92 -16.34 9.55
N ARG A 299 -14.27 -15.23 9.87
CA ARG A 299 -14.86 -14.02 10.49
C ARG A 299 -15.55 -14.37 11.81
N LYS A 300 -14.75 -14.75 12.79
CA LYS A 300 -15.26 -15.18 14.11
C LYS A 300 -14.48 -14.59 15.26
N LEU A 301 -15.18 -14.41 16.38
CA LEU A 301 -14.58 -14.42 17.69
C LEU A 301 -14.71 -15.82 18.26
N LEU A 302 -13.61 -16.44 18.65
CA LEU A 302 -13.57 -17.77 19.27
C LEU A 302 -13.39 -17.63 20.78
N GLU A 303 -14.10 -18.47 21.55
CA GLU A 303 -13.83 -18.69 22.98
C GLU A 303 -13.17 -20.05 23.13
N VAL A 304 -12.00 -20.04 23.73
CA VAL A 304 -11.22 -21.26 23.97
C VAL A 304 -11.09 -21.50 25.48
N ASP A 305 -11.60 -22.64 25.97
CA ASP A 305 -11.42 -23.07 27.34
C ASP A 305 -10.00 -23.61 27.53
N VAL A 306 -9.22 -22.90 28.37
CA VAL A 306 -7.86 -23.26 28.78
C VAL A 306 -7.76 -23.62 30.25
N SER A 307 -8.90 -23.90 30.93
CA SER A 307 -8.93 -24.32 32.33
C SER A 307 -8.18 -25.64 32.52
N ASN A 308 -8.31 -26.58 31.57
CA ASN A 308 -7.44 -27.71 31.43
C ASN A 308 -6.37 -27.44 30.37
N ALA A 309 -5.26 -26.84 30.76
CA ALA A 309 -4.19 -26.46 29.84
C ALA A 309 -3.61 -27.61 29.00
N ALA A 310 -3.77 -28.86 29.45
CA ALA A 310 -3.31 -30.04 28.70
C ALA A 310 -4.28 -30.46 27.57
N ALA A 311 -5.51 -29.98 27.59
CA ALA A 311 -6.53 -30.26 26.57
C ALA A 311 -7.42 -29.04 26.34
N PRO A 312 -6.87 -27.90 25.86
CA PRO A 312 -7.64 -26.71 25.55
C PRO A 312 -8.59 -26.99 24.39
N ALA A 313 -9.75 -26.34 24.37
CA ALA A 313 -10.76 -26.56 23.35
C ALA A 313 -11.58 -25.32 23.03
N VAL A 314 -11.92 -25.13 21.76
CA VAL A 314 -12.90 -24.13 21.35
C VAL A 314 -14.27 -24.52 21.86
N THR A 315 -14.87 -23.69 22.70
CA THR A 315 -16.18 -23.96 23.35
C THR A 315 -17.34 -23.21 22.71
N ARG A 316 -17.07 -22.00 22.23
CA ARG A 316 -18.04 -21.14 21.54
C ARG A 316 -17.39 -20.35 20.41
N SER A 317 -18.21 -19.94 19.46
CA SER A 317 -17.79 -18.98 18.44
C SER A 317 -18.96 -18.08 18.05
N TRP A 318 -18.67 -16.84 17.72
CA TRP A 318 -19.62 -15.85 17.23
C TRP A 318 -19.17 -15.31 15.89
N GLY A 319 -20.09 -15.15 14.94
CA GLY A 319 -19.81 -14.46 13.68
C GLY A 319 -19.53 -12.99 13.94
N THR A 320 -18.48 -12.50 13.34
CA THR A 320 -18.15 -11.06 13.27
C THR A 320 -18.41 -10.53 11.88
N ASP A 321 -18.15 -9.27 11.65
CA ASP A 321 -18.04 -8.73 10.30
C ASP A 321 -16.65 -9.01 9.71
N LYS A 322 -16.32 -8.43 8.56
CA LYS A 322 -15.09 -8.70 7.81
C LYS A 322 -13.85 -8.27 8.58
N ASN A 323 -12.86 -9.14 8.60
CA ASN A 323 -11.54 -8.94 9.16
C ASN A 323 -11.55 -8.51 10.65
N PRO A 324 -12.00 -9.38 11.58
CA PRO A 324 -11.99 -9.05 13.00
C PRO A 324 -10.57 -8.88 13.52
N TRP A 325 -10.32 -7.79 14.26
CA TRP A 325 -9.03 -7.40 14.76
C TRP A 325 -9.01 -7.29 16.28
N GLY A 326 -9.22 -6.10 16.83
CA GLY A 326 -9.11 -5.78 18.25
C GLY A 326 -10.26 -6.31 19.10
N ILE A 327 -9.98 -6.64 20.35
CA ILE A 327 -10.93 -7.15 21.35
C ILE A 327 -10.95 -6.19 22.55
N ALA A 328 -12.15 -5.78 22.99
CA ALA A 328 -12.35 -5.06 24.24
C ALA A 328 -13.48 -5.68 25.06
N PHE A 329 -13.24 -5.89 26.35
CA PHE A 329 -14.26 -6.39 27.28
C PHE A 329 -14.98 -5.20 27.91
N LEU A 330 -16.28 -5.03 27.59
CA LEU A 330 -17.08 -3.93 28.11
C LEU A 330 -17.60 -4.24 29.54
N ASP A 331 -17.94 -5.49 29.81
CA ASP A 331 -18.27 -6.05 31.12
C ASP A 331 -18.25 -7.59 31.09
N ALA A 332 -18.73 -8.24 32.13
CA ALA A 332 -18.80 -9.70 32.21
C ALA A 332 -19.71 -10.34 31.15
N ARG A 333 -20.60 -9.59 30.49
CA ARG A 333 -21.51 -10.06 29.43
C ARG A 333 -21.07 -9.71 28.05
N TRP A 334 -20.53 -8.52 27.85
CA TRP A 334 -20.34 -7.93 26.54
C TRP A 334 -18.86 -7.83 26.14
N ILE A 335 -18.57 -8.22 24.90
CA ILE A 335 -17.29 -8.01 24.23
C ILE A 335 -17.53 -7.17 22.97
N ALA A 336 -16.67 -6.21 22.71
CA ALA A 336 -16.59 -5.50 21.43
C ALA A 336 -15.41 -6.05 20.62
N VAL A 337 -15.62 -6.22 19.33
CA VAL A 337 -14.59 -6.64 18.35
C VAL A 337 -14.58 -5.62 17.23
N ALA A 338 -13.43 -5.07 16.90
CA ALA A 338 -13.24 -4.22 15.72
C ALA A 338 -13.18 -5.08 14.46
N ASN A 339 -13.85 -4.65 13.41
CA ASN A 339 -13.85 -5.35 12.12
C ASN A 339 -13.35 -4.38 11.05
N ASP A 340 -12.09 -4.54 10.72
CA ASP A 340 -11.30 -3.66 9.89
C ASP A 340 -11.99 -3.39 8.53
N PHE A 341 -12.16 -4.41 7.68
CA PHE A 341 -12.80 -4.26 6.36
C PHE A 341 -14.33 -4.08 6.39
N GLY A 342 -14.95 -4.26 7.55
CA GLY A 342 -16.39 -4.06 7.72
C GLY A 342 -16.75 -2.64 8.10
N ASP A 343 -15.77 -1.83 8.55
CA ASP A 343 -15.99 -0.53 9.21
C ASP A 343 -17.03 -0.60 10.33
N THR A 344 -16.99 -1.70 11.09
CA THR A 344 -17.97 -2.00 12.14
C THR A 344 -17.31 -2.43 13.44
N LEU A 345 -18.07 -2.33 14.51
CA LEU A 345 -17.80 -3.01 15.78
C LEU A 345 -18.80 -4.14 15.96
N THR A 346 -18.35 -5.37 16.21
CA THR A 346 -19.24 -6.46 16.58
C THR A 346 -19.39 -6.51 18.10
N LEU A 347 -20.62 -6.35 18.59
CA LEU A 347 -20.99 -6.51 20.00
C LEU A 347 -21.42 -7.95 20.25
N VAL A 348 -20.64 -8.67 21.05
CA VAL A 348 -20.89 -10.09 21.37
C VAL A 348 -21.53 -10.20 22.77
N ASP A 349 -22.72 -10.81 22.82
CA ASP A 349 -23.44 -11.17 24.08
C ASP A 349 -23.07 -12.61 24.48
N ARG A 350 -22.19 -12.74 25.47
CA ARG A 350 -21.78 -14.06 25.99
C ARG A 350 -22.92 -14.80 26.70
N THR A 351 -23.91 -14.06 27.22
CA THR A 351 -25.04 -14.64 27.93
C THR A 351 -26.12 -15.13 26.96
N ALA A 352 -26.53 -14.31 26.00
CA ALA A 352 -27.51 -14.69 24.99
C ALA A 352 -26.91 -15.52 23.84
N ASN A 353 -25.58 -15.65 23.79
CA ASN A 353 -24.84 -16.33 22.73
C ASN A 353 -25.17 -15.77 21.35
N SER A 354 -25.12 -14.44 21.20
CA SER A 354 -25.43 -13.72 19.98
C SER A 354 -24.39 -12.63 19.71
N ALA A 355 -24.32 -12.16 18.46
CA ALA A 355 -23.46 -11.06 18.05
C ALA A 355 -24.22 -10.10 17.14
N THR A 356 -23.88 -8.81 17.19
CA THR A 356 -24.49 -7.76 16.38
C THR A 356 -23.42 -6.79 15.92
N ALA A 357 -23.26 -6.59 14.61
CA ALA A 357 -22.36 -5.58 14.05
C ALA A 357 -23.03 -4.20 14.06
N VAL A 358 -22.26 -3.19 14.43
CA VAL A 358 -22.67 -1.77 14.49
C VAL A 358 -21.64 -0.97 13.68
N PRO A 359 -22.04 -0.12 12.72
CA PRO A 359 -21.08 0.70 11.96
C PRO A 359 -20.35 1.69 12.88
N VAL A 360 -19.07 1.95 12.61
CA VAL A 360 -18.28 2.94 13.35
C VAL A 360 -18.78 4.36 13.09
N ASP A 361 -19.29 4.61 11.89
CA ASP A 361 -20.00 5.83 11.54
C ASP A 361 -21.29 5.48 10.77
N SER A 362 -22.44 5.77 11.37
CA SER A 362 -23.73 5.50 10.74
C SER A 362 -24.10 6.49 9.62
N ALA A 363 -23.36 7.59 9.49
CA ALA A 363 -23.55 8.59 8.43
C ALA A 363 -22.74 8.24 7.17
N VAL A 364 -21.73 7.39 7.30
CA VAL A 364 -20.85 6.95 6.19
C VAL A 364 -21.37 5.63 5.66
N THR A 365 -21.49 5.54 4.34
CA THR A 365 -21.96 4.33 3.66
C THR A 365 -20.88 3.66 2.81
N LEU A 366 -19.74 4.30 2.64
CA LEU A 366 -18.57 3.80 1.93
C LEU A 366 -17.55 3.24 2.93
N HIS A 367 -16.75 2.29 2.50
CA HIS A 367 -15.66 1.74 3.31
C HIS A 367 -14.42 2.64 3.25
N GLY A 368 -13.59 2.58 4.32
CA GLY A 368 -12.33 3.32 4.39
C GLY A 368 -11.91 3.78 5.79
N GLU A 369 -12.72 3.54 6.81
CA GLU A 369 -12.42 3.93 8.20
C GLU A 369 -11.39 3.00 8.88
N GLU A 370 -11.49 1.70 8.68
CA GLU A 370 -10.60 0.62 9.16
C GLU A 370 -10.38 0.61 10.68
N PRO A 371 -11.38 0.23 11.46
CA PRO A 371 -11.23 0.08 12.91
C PRO A 371 -10.36 -1.11 13.26
N THR A 372 -9.28 -0.90 14.02
CA THR A 372 -8.32 -1.96 14.39
C THR A 372 -8.20 -2.14 15.91
N ALA A 373 -7.38 -1.38 16.60
CA ALA A 373 -7.17 -1.53 18.04
C ALA A 373 -8.34 -0.98 18.85
N LEU A 374 -8.65 -1.64 19.97
CA LEU A 374 -9.70 -1.24 20.91
C LEU A 374 -9.16 -1.04 22.33
N ALA A 375 -9.65 -0.02 23.02
CA ALA A 375 -9.47 0.18 24.45
C ALA A 375 -10.77 0.63 25.12
N PHE A 376 -11.16 -0.07 26.19
CA PHE A 376 -12.33 0.33 26.99
C PHE A 376 -11.89 0.85 28.36
N ASP A 377 -12.26 2.09 28.66
CA ASP A 377 -12.08 2.69 29.97
C ASP A 377 -13.33 2.52 30.81
N ALA A 378 -13.35 1.50 31.66
CA ALA A 378 -14.49 1.17 32.52
C ALA A 378 -14.90 2.32 33.45
N PRO A 379 -13.96 3.11 34.08
CA PRO A 379 -14.37 4.23 34.92
C PRO A 379 -15.15 5.34 34.20
N SER A 380 -14.84 5.64 32.96
CA SER A 380 -15.54 6.67 32.18
C SER A 380 -16.62 6.10 31.26
N HIS A 381 -16.73 4.78 31.15
CA HIS A 381 -17.60 4.08 30.19
C HIS A 381 -17.30 4.50 28.73
N MET A 382 -16.04 4.77 28.40
CA MET A 382 -15.61 5.17 27.06
C MET A 382 -14.94 4.01 26.34
N LEU A 383 -15.40 3.73 25.12
CA LEU A 383 -14.74 2.83 24.18
C LEU A 383 -14.00 3.66 23.15
N TRP A 384 -12.74 3.31 22.90
CA TRP A 384 -11.85 3.95 21.93
C TRP A 384 -11.44 2.94 20.88
N THR A 385 -11.36 3.36 19.63
CA THR A 385 -10.78 2.55 18.56
C THR A 385 -9.91 3.40 17.64
N THR A 386 -8.82 2.83 17.17
CA THR A 386 -8.06 3.38 16.02
C THR A 386 -8.90 3.18 14.76
N LEU A 387 -8.95 4.21 13.93
CA LEU A 387 -9.48 4.21 12.58
C LEU A 387 -8.30 4.43 11.65
N ALA A 388 -7.66 3.33 11.24
CA ALA A 388 -6.38 3.36 10.55
C ALA A 388 -6.49 4.11 9.21
N GLY A 389 -7.51 3.79 8.42
CA GLY A 389 -7.76 4.43 7.13
C GLY A 389 -8.16 5.90 7.22
N ALA A 390 -8.77 6.34 8.35
CA ALA A 390 -9.20 7.73 8.56
C ALA A 390 -8.16 8.60 9.31
N ASN A 391 -6.99 8.08 9.64
CA ASN A 391 -5.98 8.80 10.45
C ASN A 391 -6.58 9.41 11.73
N ALA A 392 -7.36 8.61 12.48
CA ALA A 392 -8.09 9.06 13.64
C ALA A 392 -8.21 7.99 14.72
N VAL A 393 -8.54 8.44 15.95
CA VAL A 393 -9.08 7.58 17.00
C VAL A 393 -10.49 8.03 17.31
N ALA A 394 -11.47 7.12 17.19
CA ALA A 394 -12.86 7.41 17.54
C ALA A 394 -13.16 7.01 19.00
N ALA A 395 -14.15 7.70 19.58
CA ALA A 395 -14.62 7.47 20.94
C ALA A 395 -16.14 7.37 21.01
N TRP A 396 -16.64 6.42 21.81
CA TRP A 396 -18.05 6.26 22.12
C TRP A 396 -18.28 6.19 23.61
N THR A 397 -19.41 6.76 24.07
CA THR A 397 -19.95 6.44 25.39
C THR A 397 -20.72 5.12 25.29
N VAL A 398 -20.47 4.19 26.21
CA VAL A 398 -21.06 2.85 26.23
C VAL A 398 -22.09 2.73 27.35
N ASP A 399 -23.33 2.38 27.01
CA ASP A 399 -24.36 2.04 27.96
C ASP A 399 -24.67 0.53 27.89
N THR A 400 -24.05 -0.25 28.78
CA THR A 400 -24.23 -1.71 28.86
C THR A 400 -25.55 -2.10 29.51
N SER A 401 -26.36 -1.16 30.02
CA SER A 401 -27.71 -1.46 30.51
C SER A 401 -28.71 -1.76 29.40
N GLN A 402 -28.37 -1.37 28.16
CA GLN A 402 -29.12 -1.68 26.94
C GLN A 402 -28.77 -3.07 26.41
N THR A 403 -29.59 -3.62 25.53
CA THR A 403 -29.36 -4.91 24.88
C THR A 403 -29.71 -4.81 23.38
N PRO A 404 -28.74 -4.77 22.47
CA PRO A 404 -27.27 -4.65 22.71
C PRO A 404 -26.89 -3.32 23.39
N PRO A 405 -25.66 -3.19 23.93
CA PRO A 405 -25.15 -1.94 24.46
C PRO A 405 -25.32 -0.79 23.47
N ALA A 406 -25.76 0.35 23.98
CA ALA A 406 -25.82 1.54 23.14
C ALA A 406 -24.42 2.19 23.05
N LEU A 407 -23.94 2.32 21.85
CA LEU A 407 -22.73 3.08 21.51
C LEU A 407 -23.15 4.46 21.02
N SER A 408 -22.88 5.49 21.81
CA SER A 408 -23.16 6.88 21.43
C SER A 408 -21.86 7.58 21.02
N PRO A 409 -21.71 8.03 19.77
CA PRO A 409 -20.50 8.71 19.32
C PRO A 409 -20.18 9.91 20.22
N ALA A 410 -18.97 9.94 20.76
CA ALA A 410 -18.46 11.05 21.56
C ALA A 410 -17.59 12.02 20.73
N GLY A 411 -17.02 11.56 19.62
CA GLY A 411 -16.21 12.31 18.70
C GLY A 411 -14.94 11.56 18.29
N ARG A 412 -13.97 12.30 17.75
CA ARG A 412 -12.71 11.75 17.22
C ARG A 412 -11.52 12.57 17.69
N LEU A 413 -10.32 11.96 17.65
CA LEU A 413 -9.03 12.63 17.79
C LEU A 413 -8.26 12.44 16.48
N PRO A 414 -7.84 13.49 15.79
CA PRO A 414 -6.95 13.36 14.64
C PRO A 414 -5.58 12.86 15.07
N THR A 415 -4.98 11.96 14.27
CA THR A 415 -3.69 11.35 14.52
C THR A 415 -2.71 11.66 13.39
N PRO A 416 -1.42 11.35 13.55
CA PRO A 416 -0.53 11.11 12.42
C PRO A 416 -1.03 10.00 11.48
N TRP A 417 -0.27 9.74 10.44
CA TRP A 417 -0.63 8.75 9.43
C TRP A 417 -0.63 7.34 10.02
N TRP A 418 -1.74 6.61 9.84
CA TRP A 418 -1.98 5.22 10.18
C TRP A 418 -1.85 4.89 11.68
N PRO A 419 -2.82 5.22 12.52
CA PRO A 419 -2.83 4.84 13.93
C PRO A 419 -3.03 3.33 14.11
N THR A 420 -2.16 2.71 14.95
CA THR A 420 -2.04 1.26 15.10
C THR A 420 -2.46 0.73 16.46
N GLY A 421 -2.40 1.55 17.47
CA GLY A 421 -2.74 1.15 18.85
C GLY A 421 -3.28 2.30 19.65
N VAL A 422 -4.15 1.98 20.62
CA VAL A 422 -4.73 2.96 21.54
C VAL A 422 -4.79 2.39 22.96
N ALA A 423 -4.46 3.21 23.97
CA ALA A 423 -4.64 2.87 25.37
C ALA A 423 -5.05 4.09 26.19
N VAL A 424 -5.92 3.88 27.17
CA VAL A 424 -6.26 4.89 28.18
C VAL A 424 -5.36 4.72 29.37
N LEU A 425 -4.64 5.78 29.73
CA LEU A 425 -3.71 5.78 30.85
C LEU A 425 -4.42 6.10 32.16
N PRO A 426 -3.84 5.76 33.34
CA PRO A 426 -4.52 5.94 34.64
C PRO A 426 -4.92 7.39 34.96
N ASP A 427 -4.29 8.38 34.34
CA ASP A 427 -4.64 9.80 34.49
C ASP A 427 -5.76 10.26 33.52
N GLY A 428 -6.27 9.36 32.72
CA GLY A 428 -7.29 9.60 31.71
C GLY A 428 -6.73 10.16 30.37
N SER A 429 -5.40 10.24 30.23
CA SER A 429 -4.78 10.55 28.95
C SER A 429 -4.94 9.38 27.97
N VAL A 430 -5.00 9.68 26.68
CA VAL A 430 -5.06 8.68 25.62
C VAL A 430 -3.70 8.61 24.93
N ALA A 431 -3.09 7.42 24.94
CA ALA A 431 -1.86 7.13 24.24
C ALA A 431 -2.19 6.42 22.93
N ILE A 432 -1.53 6.84 21.85
CA ILE A 432 -1.77 6.32 20.49
C ILE A 432 -0.42 6.05 19.84
N SER A 433 -0.21 4.85 19.30
CA SER A 433 0.90 4.56 18.38
C SER A 433 0.46 4.80 16.95
N ASN A 434 1.38 5.30 16.13
CA ASN A 434 1.14 5.61 14.73
C ASN A 434 2.25 4.98 13.91
N MET A 435 1.89 4.26 12.87
CA MET A 435 2.83 3.54 12.02
C MET A 435 3.78 4.52 11.32
N ARG A 436 3.22 5.59 10.74
CA ARG A 436 3.95 6.52 9.89
C ARG A 436 3.95 7.93 10.47
N GLY A 437 5.03 8.63 10.18
CA GLY A 437 5.24 9.99 10.63
C GLY A 437 4.57 11.04 9.74
N PRO A 438 5.11 12.27 9.79
CA PRO A 438 4.49 13.38 9.10
C PRO A 438 4.70 13.38 7.60
N SER A 439 5.61 12.60 7.06
CA SER A 439 5.89 12.49 5.61
C SER A 439 7.15 11.65 5.39
N SER A 440 7.26 11.02 4.25
CA SER A 440 8.50 10.47 3.72
C SER A 440 9.41 11.52 3.05
N GLY A 441 9.11 12.80 3.24
CA GLY A 441 9.70 13.92 2.50
C GLY A 441 11.21 13.97 2.47
N THR A 442 11.71 14.60 1.44
CA THR A 442 13.15 14.79 1.17
C THR A 442 13.80 15.92 1.94
N ASP A 443 13.13 16.55 2.91
CA ASP A 443 13.77 17.61 3.69
C ASP A 443 14.83 17.02 4.62
N PRO A 444 16.12 17.10 4.26
CA PRO A 444 17.20 16.51 5.05
C PRO A 444 17.39 17.20 6.40
N THR A 445 16.72 18.32 6.64
CA THR A 445 16.79 19.01 7.93
C THR A 445 15.78 18.47 8.94
N GLN A 446 14.72 17.84 8.46
CA GLN A 446 13.66 17.28 9.29
C GLN A 446 13.77 15.77 9.46
N TYR A 447 14.39 15.08 8.51
CA TYR A 447 14.45 13.62 8.43
C TYR A 447 15.90 13.18 8.26
N PRO A 448 16.65 12.97 9.36
CA PRO A 448 17.93 12.32 9.27
C PRO A 448 17.72 10.93 8.70
N ILE A 449 18.28 10.70 7.55
CA ILE A 449 18.16 9.46 6.82
C ILE A 449 19.02 8.45 7.55
N GLY A 450 18.40 7.48 8.19
CA GLY A 450 19.03 6.25 8.63
C GLY A 450 19.46 5.43 7.40
N SER A 451 20.40 4.62 7.56
CA SER A 451 21.14 3.90 6.55
C SER A 451 20.39 2.70 5.99
N GLY A 452 19.55 2.59 5.16
CA GLY A 452 19.06 1.29 4.72
C GLY A 452 18.46 1.29 3.34
N ASN A 453 17.50 2.11 3.09
CA ASN A 453 17.01 2.29 1.75
C ASN A 453 17.01 3.79 1.41
N PRO A 454 18.01 4.25 0.68
CA PRO A 454 18.13 5.64 0.31
C PRO A 454 17.06 6.11 -0.68
N ASP A 455 16.38 5.20 -1.33
CA ASP A 455 15.39 5.51 -2.36
C ASP A 455 14.03 5.80 -1.75
N ARG A 456 13.80 5.30 -0.54
CA ARG A 456 12.57 5.51 0.21
C ARG A 456 12.82 6.51 1.33
N GLY A 457 12.02 7.56 1.38
CA GLY A 457 12.10 8.51 2.46
C GLY A 457 11.84 7.84 3.81
N PRO A 458 12.47 8.28 4.89
CA PRO A 458 12.28 7.67 6.19
C PRO A 458 10.84 7.89 6.65
N MET A 459 10.08 6.83 6.72
CA MET A 459 8.82 6.83 7.44
C MET A 459 9.09 6.40 8.87
N PHE A 460 8.95 7.34 9.79
CA PHE A 460 9.14 7.06 11.20
C PHE A 460 7.80 6.97 11.89
N GLY A 461 7.55 5.86 12.54
CA GLY A 461 6.48 5.72 13.49
C GLY A 461 6.64 6.69 14.66
N GLY A 462 5.59 6.79 15.44
CA GLY A 462 5.60 7.70 16.56
C GLY A 462 4.54 7.40 17.60
N MET A 463 4.62 8.16 18.68
CA MET A 463 3.62 8.11 19.74
C MET A 463 3.01 9.48 19.97
N GLN A 464 1.68 9.46 20.13
CA GLN A 464 0.87 10.62 20.46
C GLN A 464 0.28 10.45 21.86
N ILE A 465 0.28 11.51 22.65
CA ILE A 465 -0.42 11.58 23.95
C ILE A 465 -1.41 12.74 23.92
N VAL A 466 -2.68 12.42 24.14
CA VAL A 466 -3.73 13.43 24.31
C VAL A 466 -4.16 13.46 25.76
N ALA A 467 -3.90 14.59 26.42
CA ALA A 467 -4.22 14.74 27.83
C ALA A 467 -5.74 14.78 28.02
N LYS A 468 -6.29 13.79 28.70
CA LYS A 468 -7.69 13.62 29.09
C LYS A 468 -8.70 14.43 28.23
N PRO A 469 -8.99 14.00 27.00
CA PRO A 469 -9.77 14.80 26.07
C PRO A 469 -11.18 15.07 26.61
N SER A 470 -11.63 16.31 26.51
CA SER A 470 -12.97 16.72 26.84
C SER A 470 -13.95 16.46 25.67
N ALA A 471 -15.24 16.52 25.92
CA ALA A 471 -16.25 16.42 24.86
C ALA A 471 -16.08 17.52 23.79
N ALA A 472 -15.57 18.70 24.17
CA ALA A 472 -15.27 19.77 23.23
C ALA A 472 -14.07 19.41 22.34
N ASP A 473 -13.01 18.82 22.91
CA ASP A 473 -11.84 18.37 22.14
C ASP A 473 -12.23 17.27 21.15
N LEU A 474 -13.05 16.33 21.57
CA LEU A 474 -13.54 15.23 20.72
C LEU A 474 -14.43 15.77 19.57
N SER A 475 -15.29 16.73 19.85
CA SER A 475 -16.12 17.37 18.82
C SER A 475 -15.29 18.18 17.83
N ALA A 476 -14.31 18.96 18.31
CA ALA A 476 -13.38 19.71 17.47
C ALA A 476 -12.51 18.79 16.63
N GLY A 477 -12.03 17.67 17.24
CA GLY A 477 -11.25 16.66 16.56
C GLY A 477 -12.03 15.97 15.44
N ALA A 478 -13.31 15.65 15.64
CA ALA A 478 -14.16 15.09 14.60
C ALA A 478 -14.32 16.04 13.39
N ALA A 479 -14.49 17.34 13.66
CA ALA A 479 -14.53 18.34 12.59
C ALA A 479 -13.18 18.46 11.85
N ALA A 480 -12.07 18.34 12.58
CA ALA A 480 -10.74 18.37 11.98
C ALA A 480 -10.51 17.15 11.08
N VAL A 481 -10.83 15.92 11.53
CA VAL A 481 -10.74 14.70 10.72
C VAL A 481 -11.57 14.84 9.45
N ALA A 482 -12.84 15.22 9.55
CA ALA A 482 -13.70 15.42 8.38
C ALA A 482 -13.16 16.47 7.39
N THR A 483 -12.40 17.46 7.86
CA THR A 483 -11.75 18.46 6.99
C THR A 483 -10.48 17.90 6.37
N ASN A 484 -9.71 17.14 7.11
CA ASN A 484 -8.44 16.55 6.68
C ASN A 484 -8.63 15.56 5.51
N ASP A 485 -9.73 14.82 5.51
CA ASP A 485 -9.98 13.78 4.51
C ASP A 485 -10.58 14.29 3.20
N GLN A 486 -11.08 15.53 3.17
CA GLN A 486 -11.78 16.10 1.99
C GLN A 486 -10.83 16.77 0.99
N VAL A 487 -10.00 16.00 0.32
CA VAL A 487 -9.00 16.50 -0.66
C VAL A 487 -9.67 17.16 -1.87
N GLY A 488 -10.72 16.57 -2.39
CA GLY A 488 -11.46 17.10 -3.55
C GLY A 488 -12.20 18.41 -3.30
N ALA A 489 -12.39 18.81 -2.05
CA ALA A 489 -13.04 20.05 -1.63
C ALA A 489 -12.05 21.14 -1.20
N LEU A 490 -10.74 20.96 -1.41
CA LEU A 490 -9.73 21.94 -1.05
C LEU A 490 -9.94 23.28 -1.74
N ALA A 491 -9.57 24.35 -1.05
CA ALA A 491 -9.64 25.70 -1.62
C ALA A 491 -8.77 25.79 -2.88
N GLY A 492 -9.38 26.23 -3.96
CA GLY A 492 -8.71 26.35 -5.26
C GLY A 492 -8.78 25.08 -6.13
N ALA A 493 -9.53 24.06 -5.74
CA ALA A 493 -9.83 22.94 -6.63
C ALA A 493 -10.45 23.42 -7.95
N PRO A 494 -10.15 22.78 -9.09
CA PRO A 494 -10.71 23.19 -10.37
C PRO A 494 -12.24 23.09 -10.40
N THR A 495 -12.86 24.02 -11.11
CA THR A 495 -14.30 24.01 -11.35
C THR A 495 -14.59 24.12 -12.82
N VAL A 496 -15.74 23.58 -13.25
CA VAL A 496 -16.20 23.62 -14.64
C VAL A 496 -17.38 24.55 -14.78
N THR A 497 -17.42 25.28 -15.87
CA THR A 497 -18.56 26.08 -16.28
C THR A 497 -18.92 25.79 -17.74
N CYS A 498 -20.13 25.31 -17.97
CA CYS A 498 -20.66 25.02 -19.29
C CYS A 498 -21.92 25.85 -19.60
N PRO A 499 -22.10 26.39 -20.85
CA PRO A 499 -23.29 27.16 -21.22
C PRO A 499 -24.61 26.39 -21.14
N HIS A 500 -24.60 25.07 -21.35
CA HIS A 500 -25.81 24.24 -21.45
C HIS A 500 -25.86 23.08 -20.42
N GLY A 501 -24.96 23.06 -19.47
CA GLY A 501 -24.89 22.04 -18.41
C GLY A 501 -23.50 21.45 -18.30
N GLU A 502 -23.10 21.16 -17.08
CA GLU A 502 -21.71 20.73 -16.77
C GLU A 502 -21.38 19.34 -17.32
N ASN A 503 -22.40 18.51 -17.61
CA ASN A 503 -22.21 17.20 -18.22
C ASN A 503 -21.82 17.22 -19.72
N ASP A 504 -21.70 18.41 -20.32
CA ASP A 504 -21.10 18.59 -21.64
C ASP A 504 -19.57 18.68 -21.58
N PHE A 505 -18.97 18.70 -20.37
CA PHE A 505 -17.52 18.59 -20.20
C PHE A 505 -17.05 17.12 -20.31
N PRO A 506 -15.90 16.84 -20.93
CA PRO A 506 -15.43 15.47 -21.17
C PRO A 506 -15.25 14.62 -19.90
N LEU A 507 -14.84 15.26 -18.80
CA LEU A 507 -14.88 14.65 -17.47
C LEU A 507 -16.01 15.30 -16.66
N PRO A 508 -17.16 14.62 -16.47
CA PRO A 508 -18.27 15.16 -15.71
C PRO A 508 -17.82 15.60 -14.29
N PRO A 509 -18.21 16.79 -13.80
CA PRO A 509 -17.79 17.25 -12.47
C PRO A 509 -18.29 16.39 -11.29
N THR A 510 -19.33 15.62 -11.50
CA THR A 510 -19.86 14.63 -10.55
C THR A 510 -20.15 13.32 -11.25
N ASN A 511 -19.99 12.20 -10.56
CA ASN A 511 -20.30 10.87 -11.12
C ASN A 511 -21.80 10.71 -11.44
N THR A 512 -22.67 11.40 -10.73
CA THR A 512 -24.12 11.40 -10.99
C THR A 512 -24.54 12.13 -12.27
N GLN A 513 -23.62 12.90 -12.86
CA GLN A 513 -23.80 13.54 -14.17
C GLN A 513 -23.23 12.68 -15.32
N GLY A 514 -22.55 11.59 -14.97
CA GLY A 514 -22.05 10.61 -15.93
C GLY A 514 -23.15 9.71 -16.52
N PRO A 515 -22.83 8.75 -17.42
CA PRO A 515 -21.48 8.61 -18.00
C PRO A 515 -21.06 9.82 -18.84
N SER A 516 -19.76 9.94 -19.10
CA SER A 516 -19.23 10.95 -20.02
C SER A 516 -19.87 10.81 -21.40
N LYS A 517 -20.11 11.94 -22.07
CA LYS A 517 -20.60 11.95 -23.46
C LYS A 517 -19.46 11.88 -24.48
N HIS A 518 -18.23 11.98 -24.01
CA HIS A 518 -17.05 12.18 -24.85
C HIS A 518 -15.98 11.10 -24.65
N ILE A 519 -15.93 10.48 -23.49
CA ILE A 519 -14.98 9.43 -23.16
C ILE A 519 -15.78 8.21 -22.70
N ASP A 520 -15.58 7.08 -23.36
CA ASP A 520 -16.19 5.80 -23.05
C ASP A 520 -15.19 4.64 -22.99
N HIS A 521 -13.92 4.88 -23.35
CA HIS A 521 -12.83 3.94 -23.19
C HIS A 521 -11.74 4.55 -22.31
N VAL A 522 -11.34 3.84 -21.26
CA VAL A 522 -10.27 4.24 -20.34
C VAL A 522 -9.23 3.14 -20.27
N PHE A 523 -8.00 3.46 -20.60
CA PHE A 523 -6.85 2.57 -20.49
C PHE A 523 -6.01 3.05 -19.28
N PHE A 524 -5.86 2.18 -18.31
CA PHE A 524 -5.04 2.41 -17.13
C PHE A 524 -3.81 1.52 -17.21
N ILE A 525 -2.67 2.12 -17.56
CA ILE A 525 -1.40 1.43 -17.74
C ILE A 525 -0.53 1.70 -16.53
N VAL A 526 -0.12 0.65 -15.85
CA VAL A 526 0.76 0.70 -14.71
C VAL A 526 2.17 0.30 -15.15
N ARG A 527 3.16 1.05 -14.70
CA ARG A 527 4.59 0.82 -14.90
C ARG A 527 5.25 0.68 -13.53
N GLU A 528 6.57 0.52 -13.48
CA GLU A 528 7.23 0.21 -12.22
C GLU A 528 8.40 1.12 -11.87
N ASN A 529 8.34 1.63 -10.64
CA ASN A 529 9.39 2.07 -9.75
C ASN A 529 10.15 3.35 -10.14
N LYS A 530 9.51 4.34 -10.77
CA LYS A 530 10.23 5.58 -11.07
C LYS A 530 9.64 6.80 -10.35
N THR A 531 10.52 7.55 -9.67
CA THR A 531 10.14 8.87 -9.16
C THR A 531 9.95 9.87 -10.30
N PHE A 532 9.21 10.94 -10.03
CA PHE A 532 9.01 12.02 -11.01
C PHE A 532 10.35 12.62 -11.49
N ASP A 533 11.25 12.95 -10.56
CA ASP A 533 12.53 13.56 -10.93
C ASP A 533 13.45 12.62 -11.69
N ALA A 534 13.40 11.31 -11.40
CA ALA A 534 14.18 10.32 -12.13
C ALA A 534 13.90 10.36 -13.63
N LEU A 535 12.63 10.52 -14.01
CA LEU A 535 12.18 10.49 -15.41
C LEU A 535 11.98 11.89 -16.01
N LEU A 536 11.40 12.81 -15.25
CA LEU A 536 10.94 14.12 -15.70
C LEU A 536 11.61 15.30 -14.98
N GLY A 537 12.69 15.09 -14.20
CA GLY A 537 13.33 16.15 -13.42
C GLY A 537 13.87 17.32 -14.24
N ASP A 538 14.16 17.13 -15.54
CA ASP A 538 14.55 18.19 -16.48
C ASP A 538 13.42 18.57 -17.46
N PHE A 539 12.19 18.12 -17.24
CA PHE A 539 11.07 18.38 -18.13
C PHE A 539 10.64 19.85 -18.06
N LYS A 540 10.59 20.49 -19.22
CA LYS A 540 10.32 21.94 -19.28
C LYS A 540 8.89 22.26 -18.83
N GLY A 541 8.76 23.15 -17.86
CA GLY A 541 7.47 23.63 -17.34
C GLY A 541 6.98 22.87 -16.11
N ALA A 542 7.61 21.74 -15.79
CA ALA A 542 7.35 20.99 -14.57
C ALA A 542 8.20 21.49 -13.40
N ASN A 543 7.78 21.20 -12.18
CA ASN A 543 8.58 21.36 -10.98
C ASN A 543 9.50 20.16 -10.84
N GLY A 544 10.65 20.19 -11.49
CA GLY A 544 11.61 19.09 -11.53
C GLY A 544 13.01 19.50 -11.10
N ALA A 545 13.80 18.52 -10.66
CA ALA A 545 15.21 18.68 -10.32
C ALA A 545 16.11 17.95 -11.34
N PRO A 546 16.71 18.66 -12.31
CA PRO A 546 17.54 18.03 -13.34
C PRO A 546 18.74 17.23 -12.82
N SER A 547 19.19 17.52 -11.60
CA SER A 547 20.26 16.80 -10.92
C SER A 547 19.88 15.39 -10.49
N LEU A 548 18.59 15.10 -10.38
CA LEU A 548 18.05 13.80 -9.94
C LEU A 548 17.62 12.90 -11.11
N THR A 549 17.65 13.40 -12.35
CA THR A 549 17.30 12.56 -13.50
C THR A 549 18.23 11.35 -13.63
N MET A 550 17.65 10.20 -13.95
CA MET A 550 18.38 8.95 -14.20
C MET A 550 19.10 9.02 -15.55
N LYS A 551 20.23 9.70 -15.62
CA LYS A 551 21.06 9.76 -16.84
C LYS A 551 22.53 9.73 -16.52
N ALA A 552 23.30 9.00 -17.29
CA ALA A 552 24.73 9.22 -17.37
C ALA A 552 25.00 10.61 -17.96
N SER A 553 26.17 11.19 -17.66
CA SER A 553 26.56 12.51 -18.19
C SER A 553 26.54 12.61 -19.74
N THR A 554 26.55 11.45 -20.41
CA THR A 554 26.52 11.29 -21.87
C THR A 554 25.17 10.85 -22.44
N VAL A 555 24.19 10.52 -21.58
CA VAL A 555 22.86 10.03 -22.00
C VAL A 555 21.92 11.20 -22.22
N ASP A 556 21.26 11.20 -23.34
CA ASP A 556 20.14 12.09 -23.65
C ASP A 556 18.84 11.44 -23.17
N MET A 557 18.18 12.05 -22.17
CA MET A 557 16.93 11.54 -21.62
C MET A 557 15.85 11.41 -22.69
N ASP A 558 15.84 12.29 -23.70
CA ASP A 558 14.89 12.20 -24.82
C ASP A 558 15.18 11.05 -25.79
N LYS A 559 16.27 10.31 -25.61
CA LYS A 559 16.55 9.06 -26.34
C LYS A 559 16.30 7.81 -25.52
N LEU A 560 16.36 7.93 -24.20
CA LEU A 560 16.11 6.85 -23.28
C LEU A 560 14.61 6.68 -23.04
N TRP A 561 13.93 7.79 -22.72
CA TRP A 561 12.49 7.92 -22.51
C TRP A 561 11.85 8.69 -23.68
N LEU A 562 12.02 8.17 -24.89
CA LEU A 562 11.73 8.89 -26.14
C LEU A 562 10.23 9.16 -26.30
N ASP A 563 9.41 8.12 -26.21
CA ASP A 563 7.98 8.20 -26.46
C ASP A 563 7.21 8.74 -25.28
N PHE A 564 7.52 8.35 -24.05
CA PHE A 564 6.86 8.88 -22.86
C PHE A 564 7.04 10.40 -22.74
N ARG A 565 8.28 10.89 -22.88
CA ARG A 565 8.56 12.34 -22.82
C ARG A 565 7.99 13.10 -24.01
N LYS A 566 7.96 12.49 -25.21
CA LYS A 566 7.30 13.04 -26.38
C LYS A 566 5.78 13.16 -26.16
N ALA A 567 5.14 12.12 -25.64
CA ALA A 567 3.73 12.13 -25.30
C ALA A 567 3.41 13.17 -24.22
N GLY A 568 4.27 13.32 -23.20
CA GLY A 568 4.14 14.39 -22.20
C GLY A 568 4.23 15.80 -22.79
N ARG A 569 5.01 16.00 -23.85
CA ARG A 569 5.07 17.28 -24.58
C ARG A 569 3.86 17.53 -25.48
N GLN A 570 3.26 16.45 -26.00
CA GLN A 570 2.11 16.55 -26.88
C GLN A 570 0.80 16.65 -26.08
N PHE A 571 0.62 15.86 -25.02
CA PHE A 571 -0.60 15.76 -24.23
C PHE A 571 -0.44 16.43 -22.86
N ALA A 572 -0.87 15.80 -21.78
CA ALA A 572 -0.81 16.38 -20.45
C ALA A 572 -0.10 15.46 -19.44
N ILE A 573 0.64 16.09 -18.52
CA ILE A 573 1.22 15.45 -17.34
C ILE A 573 0.78 16.19 -16.07
N SER A 574 0.96 15.56 -14.89
CA SER A 574 0.97 16.26 -13.62
C SER A 574 2.38 16.19 -13.01
N ASP A 575 2.86 17.31 -12.43
CA ASP A 575 4.09 17.33 -11.64
C ASP A 575 3.82 17.35 -10.13
N ASN A 576 2.58 17.08 -9.75
CA ASN A 576 2.12 16.99 -8.38
C ASN A 576 1.20 15.76 -8.23
N TYR A 577 1.71 14.61 -8.73
CA TYR A 577 1.04 13.31 -8.69
C TYR A 577 1.85 12.34 -7.82
N TYR A 578 1.15 11.49 -7.06
CA TYR A 578 1.74 10.58 -6.08
C TYR A 578 1.16 9.18 -6.16
N THR A 579 2.03 8.20 -5.84
CA THR A 579 1.63 6.87 -5.40
C THR A 579 1.91 6.76 -3.91
N SER A 580 0.99 6.23 -3.11
CA SER A 580 1.15 6.18 -1.64
C SER A 580 1.77 4.88 -1.16
N ALA A 581 2.48 4.19 -2.03
CA ALA A 581 3.09 2.89 -1.79
C ALA A 581 4.59 3.00 -1.50
N GLU A 582 5.11 2.05 -0.71
CA GLU A 582 6.53 1.91 -0.40
C GLU A 582 7.22 0.88 -1.29
N VAL A 583 6.46 -0.11 -1.77
CA VAL A 583 6.91 -1.25 -2.58
C VAL A 583 5.85 -1.62 -3.60
N SER A 584 6.23 -2.35 -4.66
CA SER A 584 5.32 -2.72 -5.76
C SER A 584 4.11 -3.52 -5.29
N VAL A 585 4.24 -4.46 -4.35
CA VAL A 585 3.09 -5.17 -3.78
C VAL A 585 2.04 -4.19 -3.26
N GLN A 586 2.46 -3.19 -2.50
CA GLN A 586 1.57 -2.14 -1.99
C GLN A 586 1.08 -1.22 -3.12
N GLY A 587 1.94 -0.91 -4.10
CA GLY A 587 1.59 -0.12 -5.28
C GLY A 587 0.48 -0.77 -6.10
N HIS A 588 0.59 -2.05 -6.34
CA HIS A 588 -0.46 -2.82 -7.02
C HIS A 588 -1.76 -2.86 -6.20
N VAL A 589 -1.69 -2.94 -4.87
CA VAL A 589 -2.88 -2.80 -4.02
C VAL A 589 -3.56 -1.44 -4.25
N TRP A 590 -2.81 -0.34 -4.26
CA TRP A 590 -3.34 0.98 -4.56
C TRP A 590 -3.95 1.07 -5.96
N THR A 591 -3.30 0.52 -6.98
CA THR A 591 -3.79 0.56 -8.37
C THR A 591 -5.04 -0.28 -8.58
N VAL A 592 -5.22 -1.35 -7.82
CA VAL A 592 -6.35 -2.28 -7.94
C VAL A 592 -7.53 -1.89 -7.05
N PHE A 593 -7.29 -1.31 -5.86
CA PHE A 593 -8.36 -1.00 -4.91
C PHE A 593 -8.63 0.50 -4.73
N GLY A 594 -7.77 1.38 -5.25
CA GLY A 594 -7.86 2.83 -5.08
C GLY A 594 -7.59 3.29 -3.65
N ARG A 595 -7.08 2.41 -2.81
CA ARG A 595 -6.62 2.65 -1.44
C ARG A 595 -5.77 1.48 -0.95
N SER A 596 -5.00 1.68 0.10
CA SER A 596 -4.42 0.61 0.90
C SER A 596 -5.32 0.25 2.09
N PHE A 597 -4.92 -0.74 2.88
CA PHE A 597 -5.65 -1.21 4.05
C PHE A 597 -4.68 -1.75 5.11
N ASP A 598 -5.14 -1.86 6.38
CA ASP A 598 -4.26 -2.11 7.52
C ASP A 598 -3.45 -3.41 7.41
N PHE A 599 -4.00 -4.45 6.79
CA PHE A 599 -3.24 -5.67 6.54
C PHE A 599 -2.07 -5.44 5.58
N ASP A 600 -2.32 -4.74 4.46
CA ASP A 600 -1.31 -4.39 3.47
C ASP A 600 -0.23 -3.50 4.09
N GLU A 601 -0.64 -2.43 4.77
CA GLU A 601 0.26 -1.49 5.44
C GLU A 601 1.18 -2.16 6.47
N ARG A 602 0.75 -3.23 7.13
CA ARG A 602 1.56 -3.98 8.10
C ARG A 602 2.30 -5.17 7.53
N ALA A 603 1.91 -5.66 6.36
CA ALA A 603 2.42 -6.93 5.85
C ALA A 603 3.46 -6.78 4.75
N TRP A 604 3.50 -5.64 4.03
CA TRP A 604 4.36 -5.49 2.86
C TRP A 604 5.85 -5.78 3.16
N PHE A 605 6.39 -5.34 4.28
CA PHE A 605 7.78 -5.62 4.66
C PHE A 605 7.97 -7.01 5.29
N LEU A 606 6.91 -7.70 5.65
CA LEU A 606 6.99 -9.10 6.08
C LEU A 606 7.26 -10.02 4.90
N THR A 607 6.93 -9.63 3.69
CA THR A 607 7.12 -10.41 2.49
C THR A 607 8.55 -10.35 1.99
N GLY A 608 9.24 -9.23 2.16
CA GLY A 608 10.55 -9.00 1.58
C GLY A 608 11.77 -9.32 2.43
N TYR A 609 11.63 -9.37 3.73
CA TYR A 609 12.76 -9.60 4.61
C TYR A 609 12.76 -11.00 5.23
N GLY A 610 12.92 -12.01 4.45
CA GLY A 610 13.12 -13.35 4.96
C GLY A 610 12.13 -14.41 4.48
N GLY A 611 11.56 -14.20 3.32
CA GLY A 611 10.81 -15.28 2.64
C GLY A 611 9.44 -15.50 3.25
N ARG A 612 8.74 -14.45 3.58
CA ARG A 612 7.37 -14.54 4.00
C ARG A 612 6.45 -14.16 2.90
N GLN A 613 6.10 -15.15 2.21
CA GLN A 613 5.17 -15.20 1.12
C GLN A 613 3.72 -15.03 1.59
N VAL A 614 3.37 -13.87 2.15
CA VAL A 614 1.97 -13.56 2.42
C VAL A 614 1.27 -13.21 1.12
N TYR A 615 1.99 -12.57 0.19
CA TYR A 615 1.52 -12.23 -1.15
C TYR A 615 2.13 -13.12 -2.25
N ASP A 616 3.40 -13.54 -2.13
CA ASP A 616 4.23 -14.06 -3.21
C ASP A 616 3.85 -15.43 -3.78
N ASN A 617 2.91 -16.14 -3.22
CA ASN A 617 2.53 -17.40 -3.81
C ASN A 617 1.04 -17.71 -3.65
N PRO A 618 0.18 -17.12 -4.46
CA PRO A 618 -1.24 -17.48 -4.51
C PRO A 618 -1.44 -18.97 -4.84
N ALA A 619 -0.46 -19.64 -5.47
CA ALA A 619 -0.53 -21.07 -5.75
C ALA A 619 -0.14 -21.94 -4.54
N SER A 620 0.65 -21.45 -3.61
CA SER A 620 0.95 -22.15 -2.34
C SER A 620 -0.09 -21.88 -1.25
N GLN A 621 -0.93 -20.87 -1.45
CA GLN A 621 -2.08 -20.57 -0.59
C GLN A 621 -3.32 -21.21 -1.24
N PRO A 622 -3.85 -22.35 -0.75
CA PRO A 622 -4.94 -23.08 -1.41
C PRO A 622 -6.26 -22.32 -1.54
N GLN A 623 -6.31 -21.09 -1.09
CA GLN A 623 -7.53 -20.26 -1.08
C GLN A 623 -7.38 -18.92 -1.83
N GLY A 624 -6.32 -18.76 -2.59
CA GLY A 624 -6.02 -17.45 -3.16
C GLY A 624 -5.92 -16.46 -2.02
N ILE A 625 -5.19 -15.43 -2.17
CA ILE A 625 -4.91 -14.36 -1.22
C ILE A 625 -5.70 -14.50 0.08
N ILE A 626 -4.98 -14.46 1.14
CA ILE A 626 -5.52 -14.46 2.49
C ILE A 626 -6.83 -13.67 2.46
N PRO A 627 -7.94 -14.21 2.96
CA PRO A 627 -9.23 -13.51 2.95
C PRO A 627 -9.18 -12.09 3.55
N THR A 628 -8.11 -11.82 4.30
CA THR A 628 -7.72 -10.54 4.90
C THR A 628 -7.10 -9.54 3.92
N GLY A 629 -6.69 -9.98 2.74
CA GLY A 629 -6.16 -9.10 1.69
C GLY A 629 -7.20 -8.59 0.69
N ARG A 630 -8.50 -8.73 0.98
CA ARG A 630 -9.58 -8.23 0.10
C ARG A 630 -10.56 -7.36 0.88
N PRO A 631 -10.55 -6.05 0.63
CA PRO A 631 -11.51 -5.14 1.24
C PRO A 631 -12.95 -5.47 0.86
N ALA A 632 -13.90 -4.88 1.58
CA ALA A 632 -15.32 -5.22 1.48
C ALA A 632 -15.91 -4.88 0.11
N GLU A 633 -15.46 -3.78 -0.48
CA GLU A 633 -15.91 -3.25 -1.76
C GLU A 633 -15.38 -4.03 -2.97
N GLY A 634 -14.35 -4.87 -2.78
CA GLY A 634 -13.71 -5.59 -3.88
C GLY A 634 -12.72 -4.73 -4.68
N SER A 635 -12.14 -5.35 -5.73
CA SER A 635 -11.19 -4.73 -6.64
C SER A 635 -11.86 -3.79 -7.65
N VAL A 636 -11.05 -3.04 -8.40
CA VAL A 636 -11.52 -2.23 -9.55
C VAL A 636 -12.28 -3.10 -10.56
N PHE A 637 -11.89 -4.37 -10.71
CA PHE A 637 -12.55 -5.33 -11.60
C PHE A 637 -13.94 -5.74 -11.09
N ASP A 638 -14.05 -6.02 -9.77
CA ASP A 638 -15.34 -6.27 -9.12
C ASP A 638 -16.25 -5.04 -9.25
N TRP A 639 -15.67 -3.85 -9.09
CA TRP A 639 -16.39 -2.58 -9.19
C TRP A 639 -16.89 -2.30 -10.59
N MET A 640 -16.08 -2.51 -11.65
CA MET A 640 -16.50 -2.41 -13.04
C MET A 640 -17.61 -3.42 -13.34
N ALA A 641 -17.44 -4.68 -12.95
CA ALA A 641 -18.42 -5.73 -13.18
C ALA A 641 -19.76 -5.46 -12.47
N ALA A 642 -19.73 -5.01 -11.23
CA ALA A 642 -20.93 -4.68 -10.46
C ALA A 642 -21.75 -3.55 -11.11
N ASN A 643 -21.10 -2.68 -11.88
CA ASN A 643 -21.71 -1.56 -12.60
C ASN A 643 -21.88 -1.81 -14.11
N HIS A 644 -21.70 -3.05 -14.56
CA HIS A 644 -21.86 -3.46 -15.96
C HIS A 644 -20.94 -2.75 -16.96
N VAL A 645 -19.76 -2.31 -16.51
CA VAL A 645 -18.71 -1.79 -17.38
C VAL A 645 -17.90 -2.97 -17.87
N GLU A 646 -17.83 -3.16 -19.18
CA GLU A 646 -16.98 -4.18 -19.80
C GLU A 646 -15.51 -3.78 -19.62
N TYR A 647 -14.66 -4.75 -19.28
CA TYR A 647 -13.27 -4.47 -18.99
C TYR A 647 -12.33 -5.60 -19.42
N ASP A 648 -11.06 -5.27 -19.57
CA ASP A 648 -9.97 -6.18 -19.89
C ASP A 648 -8.82 -6.01 -18.89
N VAL A 649 -8.13 -7.10 -18.62
CA VAL A 649 -6.96 -7.14 -17.73
C VAL A 649 -5.82 -7.84 -18.45
N TYR A 650 -4.71 -7.13 -18.59
CA TYR A 650 -3.47 -7.63 -19.14
C TYR A 650 -2.39 -7.55 -18.07
N SER A 651 -1.84 -8.71 -17.65
CA SER A 651 -0.66 -8.77 -16.76
C SER A 651 -0.82 -8.09 -15.41
N GLU A 652 -1.93 -8.28 -14.68
CA GLU A 652 -1.99 -7.81 -13.30
C GLU A 652 -1.05 -8.64 -12.42
N GLY A 653 -0.16 -7.96 -11.65
CA GLY A 653 0.95 -8.58 -10.94
C GLY A 653 0.58 -9.45 -9.73
N LEU A 654 -0.48 -9.10 -8.99
CA LEU A 654 -0.79 -9.75 -7.70
C LEU A 654 -1.58 -11.05 -7.80
N GLY A 655 -2.09 -11.45 -8.98
CA GLY A 655 -3.02 -12.58 -9.09
C GLY A 655 -4.30 -12.38 -8.26
N LEU A 656 -4.59 -11.15 -7.89
CA LEU A 656 -5.75 -10.74 -7.07
C LEU A 656 -7.08 -10.79 -7.81
N ILE A 657 -7.08 -11.23 -9.03
CA ILE A 657 -8.21 -11.06 -9.91
C ILE A 657 -9.28 -12.12 -9.65
N SER A 658 -10.40 -11.74 -9.04
CA SER A 658 -11.67 -12.28 -9.47
C SER A 658 -12.14 -11.42 -10.63
N ALA A 659 -12.13 -11.94 -11.81
CA ALA A 659 -12.55 -11.19 -13.00
C ALA A 659 -13.91 -11.72 -13.48
N PRO A 660 -15.02 -11.25 -12.90
CA PRO A 660 -16.34 -11.69 -13.36
C PRO A 660 -16.60 -11.20 -14.78
N MET A 661 -17.13 -12.09 -15.61
CA MET A 661 -17.55 -11.75 -16.97
C MET A 661 -18.69 -10.73 -16.95
N VAL A 662 -18.61 -9.73 -17.83
CA VAL A 662 -19.65 -8.73 -18.03
C VAL A 662 -20.24 -8.92 -19.43
N ASN A 663 -21.56 -9.03 -19.54
CA ASN A 663 -22.29 -9.22 -20.80
C ASN A 663 -21.81 -10.43 -21.64
N GLY A 664 -21.05 -11.35 -21.07
CA GLY A 664 -20.46 -12.49 -21.77
C GLY A 664 -19.02 -12.22 -22.27
N HIS A 665 -18.50 -11.01 -22.11
CA HIS A 665 -17.12 -10.66 -22.41
C HIS A 665 -16.19 -11.27 -21.36
N ASN A 666 -15.13 -11.97 -21.82
CA ASN A 666 -14.10 -12.54 -20.95
C ASN A 666 -12.98 -11.51 -20.71
N PRO A 667 -12.85 -10.99 -19.50
CA PRO A 667 -11.93 -9.88 -19.23
C PRO A 667 -10.45 -10.30 -19.09
N VAL A 668 -10.16 -11.59 -18.94
CA VAL A 668 -8.79 -12.02 -18.63
C VAL A 668 -8.04 -12.35 -19.90
N HIS A 669 -7.02 -11.58 -20.17
CA HIS A 669 -6.06 -11.85 -21.24
C HIS A 669 -4.74 -12.34 -20.63
N LEU A 670 -4.21 -13.43 -21.18
CA LEU A 670 -2.84 -13.83 -20.90
C LEU A 670 -1.92 -12.74 -21.47
N ASP A 671 -0.78 -12.53 -20.82
CA ASP A 671 0.19 -11.50 -21.21
C ASP A 671 0.51 -11.55 -22.70
N VAL A 672 0.80 -12.75 -23.19
CA VAL A 672 0.96 -13.09 -24.60
C VAL A 672 0.71 -14.58 -24.74
N PRO A 673 0.07 -15.08 -25.80
CA PRO A 673 -0.08 -16.52 -26.00
C PRO A 673 1.26 -17.25 -25.96
N GLY A 674 1.43 -18.14 -24.98
CA GLY A 674 2.67 -18.89 -24.74
C GLY A 674 3.71 -18.13 -23.90
N GLY A 675 3.42 -16.91 -23.45
CA GLY A 675 4.20 -16.15 -22.49
C GLY A 675 3.80 -16.43 -21.03
N PRO A 676 4.40 -15.73 -20.06
CA PRO A 676 4.05 -15.85 -18.66
C PRO A 676 2.63 -15.37 -18.38
N THR A 677 2.06 -15.85 -17.30
CA THR A 677 0.68 -15.53 -16.88
C THR A 677 0.61 -14.33 -15.93
N GLN A 678 1.73 -13.75 -15.59
CA GLN A 678 1.89 -12.64 -14.65
C GLN A 678 2.97 -11.67 -15.13
N GLY A 679 3.00 -10.45 -14.62
CA GLY A 679 3.94 -9.41 -14.94
C GLY A 679 5.39 -9.78 -14.66
N GLN A 680 6.00 -10.68 -15.40
CA GLN A 680 7.42 -11.01 -15.26
C GLN A 680 8.30 -9.94 -15.89
N ILE A 681 9.16 -9.33 -15.11
CA ILE A 681 10.09 -8.28 -15.54
C ILE A 681 10.99 -8.75 -16.70
N GLY A 682 11.43 -10.01 -16.67
CA GLY A 682 12.26 -10.60 -17.72
C GLY A 682 11.56 -10.83 -19.07
N TYR A 683 10.26 -10.56 -19.20
CA TYR A 683 9.49 -10.67 -20.43
C TYR A 683 9.35 -9.30 -21.12
N PRO A 684 9.61 -9.17 -22.45
CA PRO A 684 9.63 -7.86 -23.11
C PRO A 684 8.26 -7.16 -23.15
N ASP A 685 8.17 -5.95 -22.63
CA ASP A 685 6.97 -5.12 -22.70
C ASP A 685 6.53 -4.80 -24.11
N VAL A 686 7.47 -4.72 -25.07
CA VAL A 686 7.11 -4.52 -26.48
C VAL A 686 6.25 -5.65 -27.02
N GLU A 687 6.36 -6.87 -26.52
CA GLU A 687 5.49 -7.96 -26.91
C GLU A 687 4.11 -7.86 -26.27
N ARG A 688 4.03 -7.45 -24.99
CA ARG A 688 2.77 -7.12 -24.32
C ARG A 688 2.05 -6.03 -25.08
N ALA A 689 2.72 -4.91 -25.34
CA ALA A 689 2.12 -3.78 -26.07
C ALA A 689 1.69 -4.14 -27.48
N CYS A 690 2.43 -5.00 -28.20
CA CYS A 690 1.99 -5.48 -29.50
C CYS A 690 0.72 -6.33 -29.45
N TYR A 691 0.59 -7.17 -28.41
CA TYR A 691 -0.60 -8.00 -28.20
C TYR A 691 -1.82 -7.12 -27.86
N GLU A 692 -1.69 -6.20 -26.94
CA GLU A 692 -2.73 -5.21 -26.61
C GLU A 692 -3.11 -4.35 -27.81
N ALA A 693 -2.12 -3.89 -28.59
CA ALA A 693 -2.35 -3.15 -29.81
C ALA A 693 -3.13 -3.95 -30.85
N ALA A 694 -2.97 -5.29 -30.90
CA ALA A 694 -3.74 -6.15 -31.78
C ALA A 694 -5.23 -6.17 -31.38
N HIS A 695 -5.54 -6.23 -30.07
CA HIS A 695 -6.92 -6.13 -29.59
C HIS A 695 -7.57 -4.80 -29.98
N VAL A 696 -6.84 -3.71 -29.88
CA VAL A 696 -7.34 -2.37 -30.23
C VAL A 696 -7.52 -2.18 -31.73
N ARG A 697 -6.61 -2.69 -32.58
CA ARG A 697 -6.54 -2.34 -34.02
C ARG A 697 -6.89 -3.46 -34.98
N VAL A 698 -6.81 -4.71 -34.56
CA VAL A 698 -7.01 -5.89 -35.41
C VAL A 698 -8.29 -6.59 -35.04
N PHE A 699 -8.49 -6.86 -33.76
CA PHE A 699 -9.65 -7.59 -33.27
C PHE A 699 -10.79 -6.62 -32.95
N CYS A 700 -10.50 -5.39 -32.54
CA CYS A 700 -11.49 -4.40 -32.12
C CYS A 700 -12.42 -4.96 -31.03
N ASP A 701 -11.83 -5.60 -30.02
CA ASP A 701 -12.50 -6.28 -28.94
C ASP A 701 -11.92 -5.90 -27.56
N VAL A 702 -11.81 -4.62 -27.30
CA VAL A 702 -11.44 -4.12 -25.97
C VAL A 702 -12.67 -3.65 -25.21
N GLY A 703 -12.65 -3.90 -23.91
CA GLY A 703 -13.65 -3.38 -22.97
C GLY A 703 -13.60 -1.86 -22.83
N ASN A 704 -14.60 -1.31 -22.16
CA ASN A 704 -14.63 0.12 -21.86
C ASN A 704 -13.52 0.54 -20.87
N PHE A 705 -13.11 -0.37 -19.99
CA PHE A 705 -12.00 -0.19 -19.08
C PHE A 705 -10.93 -1.24 -19.36
N VAL A 706 -9.68 -0.80 -19.49
CA VAL A 706 -8.51 -1.68 -19.71
C VAL A 706 -7.50 -1.41 -18.62
N TYR A 707 -7.09 -2.44 -17.90
CA TYR A 707 -5.96 -2.43 -16.97
C TYR A 707 -4.81 -3.21 -17.59
N ALA A 708 -3.63 -2.61 -17.67
CA ALA A 708 -2.44 -3.28 -18.18
C ALA A 708 -1.19 -2.92 -17.38
N LEU A 709 -0.29 -3.89 -17.23
CA LEU A 709 1.00 -3.74 -16.56
C LEU A 709 2.13 -3.83 -17.59
N LEU A 710 3.05 -2.84 -17.57
CA LEU A 710 4.28 -2.82 -18.37
C LEU A 710 5.49 -2.67 -17.45
N PRO A 711 6.06 -3.77 -16.90
CA PRO A 711 6.97 -3.71 -15.76
C PRO A 711 8.46 -3.59 -16.13
N ASN A 712 8.88 -3.49 -17.38
CA ASN A 712 10.31 -3.57 -17.71
C ASN A 712 11.13 -2.39 -17.19
N ASP A 713 10.54 -1.25 -16.88
CA ASP A 713 11.29 -0.12 -16.32
C ASP A 713 11.69 -0.34 -14.87
N HIS A 714 11.09 -1.32 -14.16
CA HIS A 714 11.61 -1.84 -12.90
C HIS A 714 13.09 -2.20 -13.00
N THR A 715 13.49 -2.84 -14.08
CA THR A 715 14.80 -3.42 -14.34
C THR A 715 15.11 -4.65 -13.47
N GLU A 716 16.02 -5.48 -13.90
CA GLU A 716 16.54 -6.60 -13.07
C GLU A 716 17.87 -6.21 -12.41
N GLY A 717 18.08 -4.92 -12.17
CA GLY A 717 19.34 -4.39 -11.64
C GLY A 717 20.53 -4.57 -12.60
N VAL A 718 21.73 -4.65 -12.05
CA VAL A 718 22.98 -4.75 -12.82
C VAL A 718 23.61 -6.13 -12.69
N GLY A 719 23.43 -6.97 -13.69
CA GLY A 719 23.95 -8.34 -13.71
C GLY A 719 24.65 -8.69 -15.00
N MET A 720 25.50 -9.75 -14.98
CA MET A 720 26.16 -10.24 -16.20
C MET A 720 25.22 -11.00 -17.14
N SER A 721 24.09 -11.47 -16.61
CA SER A 721 23.09 -12.27 -17.31
C SER A 721 21.80 -11.51 -17.60
N THR A 722 21.69 -10.27 -17.14
CA THR A 722 20.55 -9.39 -17.34
C THR A 722 20.85 -8.30 -18.37
N PRO A 723 19.85 -7.73 -19.05
CA PRO A 723 20.05 -6.50 -19.83
C PRO A 723 20.49 -5.35 -18.91
N SER A 724 21.10 -4.32 -19.48
CA SER A 724 21.38 -3.12 -18.68
C SER A 724 20.07 -2.41 -18.31
N PRO A 725 20.03 -1.72 -17.16
CA PRO A 725 18.85 -0.96 -16.74
C PRO A 725 18.34 -0.01 -17.84
N GLU A 726 19.24 0.68 -18.55
CA GLU A 726 18.85 1.56 -19.66
C GLU A 726 18.20 0.80 -20.82
N ALA A 727 18.65 -0.43 -21.09
CA ALA A 727 18.06 -1.25 -22.14
C ALA A 727 16.63 -1.66 -21.78
N MET A 728 16.38 -2.04 -20.52
CA MET A 728 15.07 -2.41 -20.03
C MET A 728 14.11 -1.23 -20.01
N VAL A 729 14.55 -0.10 -19.49
CA VAL A 729 13.81 1.17 -19.52
C VAL A 729 13.44 1.57 -20.96
N ALA A 730 14.38 1.45 -21.89
CA ALA A 730 14.13 1.79 -23.29
C ALA A 730 13.17 0.80 -23.99
N VAL A 731 13.08 -0.45 -23.53
CA VAL A 731 12.08 -1.43 -23.98
C VAL A 731 10.70 -1.06 -23.49
N ASN A 732 10.58 -0.66 -22.22
CA ASN A 732 9.32 -0.18 -21.66
C ASN A 732 8.81 1.09 -22.36
N ASP A 733 9.72 2.04 -22.65
CA ASP A 733 9.36 3.27 -23.39
C ASP A 733 8.92 2.98 -24.83
N ASP A 734 9.61 2.07 -25.53
CA ASP A 734 9.24 1.58 -26.88
C ASP A 734 7.83 0.93 -26.86
N ALA A 735 7.54 0.10 -25.84
CA ALA A 735 6.23 -0.48 -25.61
C ALA A 735 5.15 0.59 -25.39
N THR A 736 5.44 1.57 -24.56
CA THR A 736 4.55 2.73 -24.33
C THR A 736 4.22 3.43 -25.65
N GLY A 737 5.22 3.66 -26.49
CA GLY A 737 5.06 4.28 -27.82
C GLY A 737 4.21 3.46 -28.77
N ILE A 738 4.45 2.15 -28.86
CA ILE A 738 3.67 1.19 -29.67
C ILE A 738 2.19 1.23 -29.26
N PHE A 739 1.92 1.17 -27.95
CA PHE A 739 0.57 1.17 -27.42
C PHE A 739 -0.16 2.49 -27.72
N LEU A 740 0.47 3.63 -27.44
CA LEU A 740 -0.12 4.95 -27.69
C LEU A 740 -0.37 5.19 -29.20
N ASP A 741 0.53 4.75 -30.08
CA ASP A 741 0.31 4.81 -31.53
C ASP A 741 -0.90 3.96 -31.93
N ALA A 742 -1.03 2.75 -31.39
CA ALA A 742 -2.15 1.86 -31.70
C ALA A 742 -3.48 2.47 -31.29
N VAL A 743 -3.62 2.93 -30.05
CA VAL A 743 -4.86 3.53 -29.56
C VAL A 743 -5.21 4.79 -30.34
N SER A 744 -4.24 5.68 -30.54
CA SER A 744 -4.50 6.99 -31.18
C SER A 744 -4.81 6.89 -32.68
N HIS A 745 -4.47 5.79 -33.34
CA HIS A 745 -4.82 5.51 -34.73
C HIS A 745 -5.99 4.53 -34.86
N SER A 746 -6.65 4.17 -33.78
CA SER A 746 -7.80 3.26 -33.76
C SER A 746 -9.13 4.01 -33.94
N PRO A 747 -10.22 3.30 -34.30
CA PRO A 747 -11.56 3.89 -34.38
C PRO A 747 -12.03 4.54 -33.06
N ILE A 748 -11.63 4.00 -31.89
CA ILE A 748 -12.06 4.50 -30.56
C ILE A 748 -11.26 5.71 -30.07
N TRP A 749 -10.23 6.16 -30.77
CA TRP A 749 -9.41 7.29 -30.33
C TRP A 749 -10.23 8.50 -29.89
N LYS A 750 -11.32 8.78 -30.60
CA LYS A 750 -12.15 9.96 -30.33
C LYS A 750 -12.81 9.95 -28.96
N SER A 751 -12.96 8.80 -28.36
CA SER A 751 -13.60 8.59 -27.07
C SER A 751 -12.68 7.92 -26.03
N SER A 752 -11.37 7.91 -26.28
CA SER A 752 -10.40 7.26 -25.41
C SER A 752 -9.68 8.23 -24.45
N LEU A 753 -9.39 7.73 -23.26
CA LEU A 753 -8.46 8.31 -22.29
C LEU A 753 -7.46 7.23 -21.90
N VAL A 754 -6.18 7.50 -22.08
CA VAL A 754 -5.10 6.66 -21.55
C VAL A 754 -4.45 7.38 -20.38
N VAL A 755 -4.33 6.69 -19.25
CA VAL A 755 -3.58 7.13 -18.07
C VAL A 755 -2.44 6.16 -17.85
N ILE A 756 -1.22 6.67 -17.83
CA ILE A 756 0.00 5.87 -17.59
C ILE A 756 0.67 6.40 -16.33
N THR A 757 0.92 5.53 -15.36
CA THR A 757 1.57 5.85 -14.10
C THR A 757 2.49 4.73 -13.64
N GLU A 758 3.25 4.97 -12.59
CA GLU A 758 4.00 3.95 -11.87
C GLU A 758 3.13 3.35 -10.75
N ASP A 759 3.49 2.18 -10.25
CA ASP A 759 2.89 1.57 -9.08
C ASP A 759 3.46 2.16 -7.78
N ASP A 760 4.79 2.25 -7.68
CA ASP A 760 5.51 2.86 -6.57
C ASP A 760 6.71 3.71 -7.03
N PRO A 761 7.41 4.41 -6.13
CA PRO A 761 8.53 5.29 -6.46
C PRO A 761 9.91 4.72 -6.07
N ALA A 762 10.16 3.43 -6.13
CA ALA A 762 11.35 2.82 -5.55
C ALA A 762 12.68 3.32 -6.13
N ASP A 763 12.71 3.78 -7.38
CA ASP A 763 13.93 4.14 -8.10
C ASP A 763 14.17 5.65 -8.21
N GLY A 764 15.25 6.10 -7.60
CA GLY A 764 15.74 7.47 -7.68
C GLY A 764 15.08 8.41 -6.67
N GLY A 765 15.78 9.44 -6.25
CA GLY A 765 15.24 10.42 -5.32
C GLY A 765 14.34 11.45 -5.99
N ASP A 766 13.42 12.02 -5.25
CA ASP A 766 12.63 13.19 -5.66
C ASP A 766 12.94 14.40 -4.77
N HIS A 767 12.95 15.63 -5.34
CA HIS A 767 13.30 16.81 -4.56
C HIS A 767 12.13 17.38 -3.75
N VAL A 768 10.91 16.92 -4.03
CA VAL A 768 9.69 17.33 -3.33
C VAL A 768 9.35 16.31 -2.24
N GLU A 769 9.03 15.10 -2.68
CA GLU A 769 8.61 14.01 -1.81
C GLU A 769 8.79 12.67 -2.57
N ASN A 770 9.31 11.65 -1.90
CA ASN A 770 9.71 10.43 -2.59
C ASN A 770 8.56 9.64 -3.23
N HIS A 771 7.32 9.78 -2.75
CA HIS A 771 6.15 9.17 -3.39
C HIS A 771 5.69 9.88 -4.66
N ARG A 772 6.37 10.94 -5.07
CA ARG A 772 6.01 11.65 -6.30
C ARG A 772 6.49 10.89 -7.52
N THR A 773 5.54 10.44 -8.34
CA THR A 773 5.78 9.63 -9.54
C THR A 773 5.31 10.34 -10.81
N PRO A 774 5.81 9.95 -12.00
CA PRO A 774 5.31 10.48 -13.26
C PRO A 774 3.90 9.95 -13.55
N VAL A 775 3.06 10.80 -14.14
CA VAL A 775 1.78 10.41 -14.70
C VAL A 775 1.55 11.12 -16.04
N LEU A 776 1.02 10.38 -17.00
CA LEU A 776 0.71 10.86 -18.34
C LEU A 776 -0.77 10.65 -18.65
N PHE A 777 -1.43 11.70 -19.14
CA PHE A 777 -2.82 11.66 -19.59
C PHE A 777 -2.85 11.91 -21.09
N VAL A 778 -3.31 10.92 -21.86
CA VAL A 778 -3.35 10.94 -23.33
C VAL A 778 -4.78 10.77 -23.81
N SER A 779 -5.29 11.78 -24.48
CA SER A 779 -6.66 11.82 -24.99
C SER A 779 -6.82 13.00 -25.94
N PRO A 780 -7.72 12.96 -26.92
CA PRO A 780 -8.16 14.17 -27.64
C PRO A 780 -8.71 15.24 -26.70
N TRP A 781 -9.21 14.84 -25.55
CA TRP A 781 -9.96 15.68 -24.61
C TRP A 781 -9.10 16.26 -23.48
N VAL A 782 -7.79 16.02 -23.46
CA VAL A 782 -6.86 16.69 -22.55
C VAL A 782 -6.25 17.93 -23.19
N LYS A 783 -5.79 18.86 -22.37
CA LYS A 783 -5.06 20.04 -22.85
C LYS A 783 -3.68 19.64 -23.36
N HIS A 784 -3.37 19.94 -24.60
CA HIS A 784 -2.07 19.60 -25.18
C HIS A 784 -0.93 20.47 -24.63
N GLY A 785 0.20 19.85 -24.33
CA GLY A 785 1.38 20.50 -23.76
C GLY A 785 1.15 21.08 -22.38
N TYR A 786 0.24 20.51 -21.60
CA TYR A 786 -0.18 21.02 -20.30
C TYR A 786 0.49 20.27 -19.15
N VAL A 787 0.95 21.02 -18.15
CA VAL A 787 1.45 20.46 -16.88
C VAL A 787 0.50 20.89 -15.77
N SER A 788 -0.29 19.94 -15.23
CA SER A 788 -1.15 20.21 -14.07
C SER A 788 -0.29 20.37 -12.82
N LYS A 789 -0.72 21.27 -11.96
CA LYS A 789 -0.14 21.54 -10.63
C LYS A 789 -1.04 21.04 -9.51
N GLN A 790 -2.21 20.51 -9.84
CA GLN A 790 -3.12 20.02 -8.83
C GLN A 790 -2.51 18.80 -8.15
N HIS A 791 -2.62 18.75 -6.81
CA HIS A 791 -2.30 17.55 -6.05
C HIS A 791 -3.28 16.45 -6.39
N VAL A 792 -2.80 15.37 -6.95
CA VAL A 792 -3.57 14.19 -7.36
C VAL A 792 -2.77 12.93 -7.06
N ASP A 793 -3.44 11.80 -6.96
CA ASP A 793 -2.87 10.51 -6.63
C ASP A 793 -3.58 9.37 -7.37
N VAL A 794 -3.25 8.12 -7.05
CA VAL A 794 -3.89 6.93 -7.63
C VAL A 794 -5.39 6.92 -7.36
N SER A 795 -5.85 7.34 -6.17
CA SER A 795 -7.29 7.40 -5.86
C SER A 795 -8.01 8.45 -6.71
N SER A 796 -7.33 9.53 -7.08
CA SER A 796 -7.82 10.53 -8.04
C SER A 796 -8.04 9.92 -9.44
N VAL A 797 -7.19 8.98 -9.86
CA VAL A 797 -7.38 8.25 -11.12
C VAL A 797 -8.61 7.35 -11.04
N HIS A 798 -8.81 6.62 -9.94
CA HIS A 798 -10.05 5.86 -9.73
C HIS A 798 -11.30 6.75 -9.72
N LYS A 799 -11.18 7.96 -9.19
CA LYS A 799 -12.26 8.95 -9.25
C LYS A 799 -12.60 9.36 -10.67
N ILE A 800 -11.60 9.49 -11.56
CA ILE A 800 -11.84 9.71 -12.99
C ILE A 800 -12.71 8.58 -13.56
N PHE A 801 -12.41 7.31 -13.23
CA PHE A 801 -13.21 6.17 -13.71
C PHE A 801 -14.67 6.30 -13.28
N ALA A 802 -14.92 6.62 -12.00
CA ALA A 802 -16.29 6.84 -11.49
C ALA A 802 -17.05 7.89 -12.30
N HIS A 803 -16.38 8.99 -12.65
CA HIS A 803 -16.98 10.11 -13.35
C HIS A 803 -17.17 9.83 -14.86
N VAL A 804 -16.20 9.15 -15.48
CA VAL A 804 -16.32 8.75 -16.90
C VAL A 804 -17.47 7.78 -17.10
N PHE A 805 -17.54 6.74 -16.26
CA PHE A 805 -18.57 5.70 -16.41
C PHE A 805 -19.89 6.04 -15.70
N GLY A 806 -19.95 7.10 -14.91
CA GLY A 806 -21.17 7.50 -14.18
C GLY A 806 -21.57 6.50 -13.09
N ILE A 807 -20.59 5.87 -12.42
CA ILE A 807 -20.78 4.82 -11.44
C ILE A 807 -20.51 5.32 -10.00
N PRO A 808 -21.10 4.67 -8.97
CA PRO A 808 -20.83 5.02 -7.58
C PRO A 808 -19.34 4.87 -7.22
N TYR A 809 -18.85 5.64 -6.26
CA TYR A 809 -17.50 5.47 -5.74
C TYR A 809 -17.35 4.13 -5.01
N PRO A 810 -16.20 3.44 -5.10
CA PRO A 810 -15.98 2.16 -4.45
C PRO A 810 -15.77 2.32 -2.94
N ASN A 811 -15.07 3.38 -2.52
CA ASN A 811 -14.69 3.62 -1.14
C ASN A 811 -14.60 5.14 -0.84
N GLU A 812 -14.37 5.47 0.42
CA GLU A 812 -14.31 6.85 0.90
C GLU A 812 -13.09 7.60 0.39
N ILE A 813 -11.96 6.93 0.26
CA ILE A 813 -10.71 7.54 -0.21
C ILE A 813 -10.92 8.05 -1.64
N VAL A 814 -11.44 7.21 -2.53
CA VAL A 814 -11.77 7.61 -3.91
C VAL A 814 -12.84 8.72 -3.92
N ALA A 815 -13.87 8.62 -3.07
CA ALA A 815 -14.92 9.64 -3.01
C ALA A 815 -14.38 11.02 -2.61
N ASN A 816 -13.41 11.06 -1.71
CA ASN A 816 -12.84 12.30 -1.17
C ASN A 816 -11.61 12.79 -1.96
N ALA A 817 -11.05 11.99 -2.85
CA ALA A 817 -9.89 12.34 -3.67
C ALA A 817 -10.12 13.58 -4.54
N ALA A 818 -9.05 14.20 -5.00
CA ALA A 818 -9.10 15.28 -5.96
C ALA A 818 -9.61 14.81 -7.33
N LEU A 819 -10.29 15.68 -8.06
CA LEU A 819 -10.68 15.41 -9.44
C LEU A 819 -9.95 16.40 -10.36
N PRO A 820 -9.05 15.95 -11.26
CA PRO A 820 -8.17 16.81 -12.03
C PRO A 820 -8.89 17.40 -13.26
N LEU A 821 -9.93 18.20 -13.03
CA LEU A 821 -10.71 18.85 -14.08
C LEU A 821 -9.88 19.82 -14.93
N ASP A 822 -8.81 20.38 -14.37
CA ASP A 822 -7.92 21.30 -15.06
C ASP A 822 -7.12 20.67 -16.20
N LEU A 823 -6.95 19.36 -16.21
CA LEU A 823 -6.32 18.61 -17.30
C LEU A 823 -7.15 18.61 -18.58
N PHE A 824 -8.49 18.66 -18.45
CA PHE A 824 -9.40 18.42 -19.57
C PHE A 824 -9.81 19.70 -20.30
N THR A 825 -10.27 19.53 -21.54
CA THR A 825 -10.78 20.61 -22.41
C THR A 825 -11.99 20.13 -23.20
N SER A 826 -12.96 21.03 -23.40
CA SER A 826 -14.11 20.79 -24.31
C SER A 826 -13.79 21.07 -25.78
N THR A 827 -12.55 21.41 -26.10
CA THR A 827 -12.11 21.58 -27.49
C THR A 827 -11.11 20.47 -27.80
N PRO A 828 -11.57 19.33 -28.37
CA PRO A 828 -10.70 18.19 -28.60
C PRO A 828 -9.68 18.48 -29.69
N ASP A 829 -8.50 17.87 -29.53
CA ASP A 829 -7.49 17.78 -30.58
C ASP A 829 -7.27 16.29 -30.94
N TYR A 830 -7.76 15.88 -32.07
CA TYR A 830 -7.71 14.48 -32.52
C TYR A 830 -6.38 14.09 -33.17
N THR A 831 -5.36 14.95 -33.10
CA THR A 831 -4.02 14.63 -33.65
C THR A 831 -3.50 13.37 -32.94
N PRO A 832 -3.22 12.29 -33.67
CA PRO A 832 -2.77 11.06 -33.06
C PRO A 832 -1.33 11.18 -32.56
N PHE A 833 -0.96 10.28 -31.67
CA PHE A 833 0.44 10.07 -31.30
C PHE A 833 1.10 9.22 -32.39
N THR A 834 2.37 9.50 -32.70
CA THR A 834 3.17 8.70 -33.61
C THR A 834 4.36 8.13 -32.86
N HIS A 835 4.44 6.82 -32.76
CA HIS A 835 5.58 6.12 -32.16
C HIS A 835 6.88 6.44 -32.89
N GLU A 836 7.96 6.59 -32.14
CA GLU A 836 9.31 6.70 -32.66
C GLU A 836 10.13 5.47 -32.24
N PRO A 837 10.69 4.72 -33.19
CA PRO A 837 11.45 3.52 -32.86
C PRO A 837 12.57 3.79 -31.87
N ARG A 838 12.73 2.88 -30.91
CA ARG A 838 13.75 2.93 -29.87
C ARG A 838 15.13 3.29 -30.40
N GLN A 839 15.77 4.28 -29.80
CA GLN A 839 17.13 4.74 -30.19
C GLN A 839 18.21 4.14 -29.29
N TRP A 840 17.84 3.49 -28.17
CA TRP A 840 18.78 2.85 -27.25
C TRP A 840 18.99 1.38 -27.61
N PRO A 841 20.26 0.89 -27.72
CA PRO A 841 20.52 -0.51 -28.08
C PRO A 841 20.16 -1.45 -26.91
N LEU A 842 19.70 -2.67 -27.25
CA LEU A 842 19.66 -3.76 -26.26
C LEU A 842 21.11 -4.17 -25.96
N SER A 843 21.59 -3.88 -24.79
CA SER A 843 22.91 -4.31 -24.33
C SER A 843 22.76 -5.27 -23.15
N CYS A 844 23.65 -6.25 -23.09
CA CYS A 844 23.74 -7.20 -21.99
C CYS A 844 25.05 -7.01 -21.24
N GLY A 845 25.02 -7.33 -19.95
CA GLY A 845 26.22 -7.35 -19.12
C GLY A 845 26.42 -6.08 -18.33
N VAL A 846 27.37 -6.17 -17.43
CA VAL A 846 27.78 -5.08 -16.55
C VAL A 846 28.60 -4.08 -17.34
N GLU A 847 28.24 -2.81 -17.30
CA GLU A 847 29.10 -1.75 -17.80
C GLU A 847 30.45 -1.81 -17.08
N PRO A 848 31.57 -1.52 -17.78
CA PRO A 848 32.90 -1.63 -17.16
C PRO A 848 33.10 -0.79 -15.89
N SER A 849 32.26 0.20 -15.69
CA SER A 849 32.26 1.08 -14.52
C SER A 849 31.51 0.52 -13.30
N VAL A 850 30.72 -0.53 -13.47
CA VAL A 850 29.90 -1.10 -12.39
C VAL A 850 30.68 -2.17 -11.65
N ASN A 851 30.50 -2.25 -10.33
CA ASN A 851 31.18 -3.24 -9.52
C ASN A 851 30.59 -4.64 -9.75
N LEU A 852 31.45 -5.58 -10.14
CA LEU A 852 31.05 -6.98 -10.35
C LEU A 852 30.38 -7.62 -9.13
N ALA A 853 30.69 -7.16 -7.92
CA ALA A 853 30.08 -7.66 -6.71
C ALA A 853 28.59 -7.23 -6.60
N GLU A 854 28.26 -6.00 -7.01
CA GLU A 854 26.87 -5.52 -7.08
C GLU A 854 26.09 -6.27 -8.18
N GLY A 855 26.69 -6.43 -9.36
CA GLY A 855 26.10 -7.20 -10.43
C GLY A 855 25.84 -8.67 -10.04
N ALA A 856 26.75 -9.29 -9.28
CA ALA A 856 26.56 -10.66 -8.78
C ALA A 856 25.46 -10.72 -7.70
N LEU A 857 25.33 -9.71 -6.87
CA LEU A 857 24.27 -9.60 -5.89
C LEU A 857 22.90 -9.44 -6.57
N SER A 858 22.80 -8.49 -7.49
CA SER A 858 21.59 -8.25 -8.28
C SER A 858 21.14 -9.50 -9.04
N ALA A 859 22.05 -10.20 -9.70
CA ALA A 859 21.73 -11.43 -10.43
C ALA A 859 21.36 -12.63 -9.52
N SER A 860 21.54 -12.53 -8.21
CA SER A 860 21.11 -13.57 -7.26
C SER A 860 19.67 -13.38 -6.77
N TRP A 861 19.07 -12.24 -7.06
CA TRP A 861 17.70 -11.95 -6.70
C TRP A 861 16.75 -12.74 -7.63
N GLY A 862 15.71 -13.30 -7.05
CA GLY A 862 14.91 -14.31 -7.75
C GLY A 862 13.81 -13.76 -8.64
N ASP A 863 12.65 -13.54 -8.10
CA ASP A 863 11.47 -13.07 -8.82
C ASP A 863 11.24 -11.56 -8.60
N VAL A 864 10.28 -11.00 -9.29
CA VAL A 864 9.90 -9.57 -9.30
C VAL A 864 9.78 -9.01 -7.89
N ASP A 865 8.99 -9.69 -7.08
CA ASP A 865 8.66 -9.25 -5.73
C ASP A 865 9.85 -9.30 -4.76
N ASP A 866 10.84 -10.17 -5.04
CA ASP A 866 12.08 -10.24 -4.26
C ASP A 866 13.06 -9.09 -4.57
N VAL A 867 12.94 -8.50 -5.75
CA VAL A 867 13.89 -7.48 -6.24
C VAL A 867 13.56 -6.10 -5.68
N ASP A 868 12.28 -5.74 -5.60
CA ASP A 868 11.82 -4.47 -5.04
C ASP A 868 12.24 -4.25 -3.60
N GLU A 869 12.34 -5.32 -2.89
CA GLU A 869 12.64 -5.32 -1.47
C GLU A 869 14.13 -5.35 -1.17
N GLN A 870 14.97 -5.37 -2.19
CA GLN A 870 16.42 -5.38 -1.97
C GLN A 870 16.94 -3.97 -1.67
N PRO A 871 17.51 -3.75 -0.48
CA PRO A 871 18.06 -2.45 -0.12
C PRO A 871 19.10 -1.96 -1.13
N GLY A 872 18.90 -0.75 -1.63
CA GLY A 872 19.87 -0.09 -2.51
C GLY A 872 19.78 -0.50 -3.99
N LEU A 873 18.72 -1.19 -4.43
CA LEU A 873 18.49 -1.46 -5.85
C LEU A 873 18.44 -0.16 -6.65
N GLY A 874 17.64 0.80 -6.25
CA GLY A 874 17.52 2.10 -6.92
C GLY A 874 18.84 2.84 -6.99
N ASP A 875 19.67 2.80 -5.93
CA ASP A 875 21.02 3.35 -5.95
C ASP A 875 21.95 2.64 -6.95
N GLN A 876 21.81 1.32 -7.10
CA GLN A 876 22.57 0.56 -8.10
C GLN A 876 22.14 0.95 -9.53
N VAL A 877 20.82 0.95 -9.78
CA VAL A 877 20.23 1.35 -11.06
C VAL A 877 20.65 2.79 -11.39
N TRP A 878 20.52 3.71 -10.44
CA TRP A 878 20.90 5.11 -10.62
C TRP A 878 22.40 5.27 -10.94
N ARG A 879 23.30 4.55 -10.24
CA ARG A 879 24.73 4.56 -10.54
C ARG A 879 25.03 3.98 -11.92
N ALA A 880 24.41 2.85 -12.24
CA ALA A 880 24.57 2.21 -13.54
C ALA A 880 24.15 3.12 -14.68
N MET A 881 22.96 3.68 -14.63
CA MET A 881 22.41 4.57 -15.66
C MET A 881 23.21 5.86 -15.84
N ARG A 882 23.97 6.26 -14.83
CA ARG A 882 24.88 7.40 -14.91
C ARG A 882 26.34 7.03 -15.27
N GLY A 883 26.62 5.75 -15.45
CA GLY A 883 27.98 5.26 -15.71
C GLY A 883 28.94 5.56 -14.55
N LEU A 884 28.45 5.49 -13.31
CA LEU A 884 29.22 5.79 -12.12
C LEU A 884 29.74 4.50 -11.48
N PRO A 885 30.93 4.52 -10.83
CA PRO A 885 31.41 3.35 -10.10
C PRO A 885 30.52 3.06 -8.87
N ALA A 886 30.48 1.80 -8.44
CA ALA A 886 29.72 1.37 -7.25
C ALA A 886 30.03 2.16 -5.97
N THR A 887 31.23 2.73 -5.89
CA THR A 887 31.65 3.61 -4.78
C THR A 887 31.22 5.06 -4.94
N ALA A 888 30.56 5.41 -6.05
CA ALA A 888 30.06 6.76 -6.24
C ALA A 888 28.94 7.06 -5.24
N VAL A 889 29.05 8.22 -4.63
CA VAL A 889 28.02 8.71 -3.70
C VAL A 889 26.83 9.16 -4.52
N THR A 890 25.68 8.54 -4.30
CA THR A 890 24.42 8.94 -4.91
C THR A 890 23.89 10.24 -4.29
N PRO A 891 22.94 10.95 -4.91
CA PRO A 891 22.32 12.11 -4.30
C PRO A 891 21.73 11.81 -2.91
N THR A 892 21.22 10.62 -2.71
CA THR A 892 20.68 10.17 -1.44
C THR A 892 21.80 9.95 -0.42
N MET A 893 22.86 9.23 -0.78
CA MET A 893 24.04 9.07 0.06
C MET A 893 24.69 10.42 0.38
N GLN A 894 24.75 11.36 -0.58
CA GLN A 894 25.31 12.68 -0.34
C GLN A 894 24.48 13.45 0.69
N ARG A 895 23.16 13.38 0.60
CA ARG A 895 22.27 13.96 1.62
C ARG A 895 22.52 13.35 2.99
N GLN A 896 22.66 12.02 3.09
CA GLN A 896 22.99 11.31 4.34
C GLN A 896 24.32 11.79 4.93
N MET A 897 25.34 11.92 4.08
CA MET A 897 26.66 12.40 4.52
C MET A 897 26.64 13.86 4.97
N ASP A 898 25.93 14.72 4.25
CA ASP A 898 25.83 16.14 4.57
C ASP A 898 25.07 16.34 5.90
N GLU A 899 24.11 15.52 6.17
CA GLU A 899 23.34 15.55 7.40
C GLU A 899 24.14 14.99 8.56
N SER A 900 24.78 13.85 8.42
CA SER A 900 25.72 13.32 9.41
C SER A 900 26.80 14.37 9.75
N ALA A 901 27.30 15.08 8.75
CA ALA A 901 28.26 16.16 8.95
C ALA A 901 27.66 17.38 9.66
N ARG A 902 26.36 17.68 9.47
CA ARG A 902 25.63 18.74 10.21
C ARG A 902 25.40 18.34 11.67
N LEU A 903 25.01 17.11 11.92
CA LEU A 903 24.82 16.56 13.27
C LEU A 903 26.14 16.55 14.06
N VAL A 904 27.27 16.26 13.42
CA VAL A 904 28.61 16.29 14.03
C VAL A 904 29.09 17.73 14.28
N ARG A 905 28.75 18.70 13.39
CA ARG A 905 29.19 20.10 13.51
C ARG A 905 28.31 20.98 14.37
N GLY A 906 27.10 20.58 14.66
CA GLY A 906 26.16 21.37 15.44
C GLY A 906 25.20 20.48 16.20
N ARG A 907 25.41 20.41 17.52
CA ARG A 907 24.25 20.39 18.40
C ARG A 907 23.52 21.71 18.19
N VAL A 908 22.90 21.87 17.04
CA VAL A 908 22.09 23.04 16.74
C VAL A 908 20.81 22.89 17.55
N HIS A 909 20.61 23.84 18.45
CA HIS A 909 19.30 24.08 19.02
C HIS A 909 18.28 24.17 17.89
N VAL A 910 17.44 23.16 17.76
CA VAL A 910 16.22 23.25 17.00
C VAL A 910 15.38 24.31 17.71
N ASN A 911 15.28 25.48 17.12
CA ASN A 911 14.36 26.48 17.59
C ASN A 911 12.95 25.89 17.44
N HIS A 912 12.34 25.54 18.56
CA HIS A 912 10.95 25.18 18.62
C HIS A 912 10.13 26.37 18.10
N VAL A 913 9.44 26.17 17.01
CA VAL A 913 8.28 27.00 16.68
C VAL A 913 7.22 26.60 17.72
N LYS A 914 6.84 27.58 18.53
CA LYS A 914 5.79 27.45 19.54
C LYS A 914 4.44 27.26 18.88
#